data_af579f61295e7fc72a04a3d49c247a4b
#
_entry.id   af579f61295e7fc72a04a3d49c247a4b
#
_cell.length_a   1.000
_cell.length_b   1.000
_cell.length_c   1.000
_cell.angle_alpha   90.00
_cell.angle_beta   90.00
_cell.angle_gamma   90.00
#
_symmetry.space_group_name_H-M   'P 1'
#
loop_
_entity.id
_entity.type
_entity.pdbx_description
1 polymer ?
#
loop_
_entity_poly.entity_id
_entity_poly.type
_entity_poly.pdbx_seq_one_letter_code
_entity_poly.pdbx_strand_id
1 'polypeptide(L)'
;MPRGRNKNRILPTLKLKPDTVKSIFFIFFLILAMLSVFSFLQQGTIATDVNLVLTKFFGLGAVMVPFLLLLISFLFTKVKSPLREANVFFGFCIMFFALLGLFKQGIIGSFFWEQFLALFSEAPTFIIFFFALIVGFVVLFDTNVVQIFKFLVKVFNIIRKYSVGQAAKIKEKKAEKSSKNPLYQSEMHNPTPDPFQSKDRNESAKSSSKEDFAVAGVAPILKSNAPLTSSGNQSWVYPSLSLFDDTPGAKADRGDVRKNAQIIEQTLDSFGITARVAEVNNSPSVTQYALEVALGTKLAKILSLSNDLAMALAAPGGQIRVEAPIPGRSLVGIEMPNRSLEVVPIRTILESDVMKNAKSKVSVPLGLDVAGLPKVADITKMPHVLIAGQTGSGKSICINSWISTILFRASPDEVRFIMVDPKRVELSGYNGIPHLLTPVIVEPEKVVSALKWAVNEMERRYKLFTEVGAKNIEGYNNLSGFQSIPFIVIVIDELAEIMLFSPAEVEDNICRIAQMARAVGIHLVLATQRPSVNIITGLIKANIPTRIAFAVASMTDSRVVLDTPGAEKLLGRGDMLYIPPDLAKPVRVQGCFISDKEVNRLIDFLKTQRTGEYNDEITRLPVNSPNSSSKNIMVSDGEDRDVMFDDAIKLIQETGKASASLMQRRLKLGYARAARVLDELEKAGIVGPVNGAKAREILIDHRSPSDNNLE
;
A
#
# COMPACT_ATOMS: atom_id res chain seq x y z
N MET A 1 40.91 49.11 50.45
CA MET A 1 40.70 47.64 50.56
C MET A 1 40.28 47.11 49.20
N PRO A 2 41.05 46.28 48.48
CA PRO A 2 40.67 45.78 47.18
C PRO A 2 39.86 44.49 47.34
N ARG A 3 38.74 44.41 46.58
CA ARG A 3 37.85 43.27 46.49
C ARG A 3 38.50 42.09 45.76
N GLY A 4 38.51 40.93 46.37
CA GLY A 4 39.05 39.68 45.88
C GLY A 4 38.36 39.20 44.61
N ARG A 5 39.13 38.90 43.60
CA ARG A 5 38.73 38.35 42.28
C ARG A 5 38.56 36.82 42.42
N ASN A 6 37.30 36.36 42.44
CA ASN A 6 36.98 34.94 42.41
C ASN A 6 37.45 34.35 41.07
N LYS A 7 38.48 33.53 41.06
CA LYS A 7 38.92 32.72 39.90
C LYS A 7 38.00 31.49 39.80
N ASN A 8 36.95 31.59 39.03
CA ASN A 8 36.26 30.40 38.54
C ASN A 8 37.22 29.64 37.63
N ARG A 9 37.67 28.47 38.10
CA ARG A 9 38.38 27.49 37.25
C ARG A 9 37.41 27.00 36.19
N ILE A 10 37.51 27.53 34.95
CA ILE A 10 36.84 27.03 33.76
C ILE A 10 37.55 25.74 33.38
N LEU A 11 36.97 24.59 33.68
CA LEU A 11 37.40 23.33 33.09
C LEU A 11 37.25 23.46 31.57
N PRO A 12 38.24 23.04 30.74
CA PRO A 12 38.16 23.12 29.31
C PRO A 12 37.01 22.21 28.84
N THR A 13 36.01 22.81 28.22
CA THR A 13 34.90 22.05 27.60
C THR A 13 35.43 21.37 26.35
N LEU A 14 35.63 20.06 26.41
CA LEU A 14 36.01 19.24 25.27
C LEU A 14 34.86 19.20 24.26
N LYS A 15 34.97 19.95 23.16
CA LYS A 15 34.00 19.89 22.04
C LYS A 15 34.41 18.77 21.08
N LEU A 16 33.94 17.54 21.34
CA LEU A 16 34.16 16.41 20.45
C LEU A 16 33.14 16.44 19.29
N LYS A 17 33.59 16.04 18.11
CA LYS A 17 32.69 15.83 16.97
C LYS A 17 31.68 14.68 17.29
N PRO A 18 30.41 14.75 16.85
CA PRO A 18 29.40 13.72 17.13
C PRO A 18 29.84 12.30 16.74
N ASP A 19 30.59 12.17 15.66
CA ASP A 19 31.12 10.87 15.19
C ASP A 19 32.20 10.31 16.11
N THR A 20 33.04 11.18 16.70
CA THR A 20 34.04 10.77 17.69
C THR A 20 33.39 10.27 18.97
N VAL A 21 32.30 10.91 19.41
CA VAL A 21 31.51 10.47 20.57
C VAL A 21 30.93 9.10 20.33
N LYS A 22 30.34 8.86 19.14
CA LYS A 22 29.80 7.54 18.75
C LYS A 22 30.88 6.46 18.76
N SER A 23 32.07 6.75 18.22
CA SER A 23 33.19 5.80 18.22
C SER A 23 33.66 5.46 19.64
N ILE A 24 33.64 6.40 20.56
CA ILE A 24 33.99 6.17 21.97
C ILE A 24 32.96 5.22 22.61
N PHE A 25 31.65 5.45 22.39
CA PHE A 25 30.59 4.55 22.89
C PHE A 25 30.69 3.15 22.28
N PHE A 26 30.97 3.03 20.99
CA PHE A 26 31.22 1.75 20.33
C PHE A 26 32.33 0.96 21.04
N ILE A 27 33.49 1.56 21.22
CA ILE A 27 34.67 0.93 21.88
C ILE A 27 34.34 0.59 23.33
N PHE A 28 33.68 1.47 24.06
CA PHE A 28 33.32 1.27 25.47
C PHE A 28 32.39 0.01 25.63
N PHE A 29 31.32 -0.07 24.88
CA PHE A 29 30.42 -1.23 24.97
C PHE A 29 31.05 -2.52 24.45
N LEU A 30 31.95 -2.43 23.45
CA LEU A 30 32.72 -3.56 22.97
C LEU A 30 33.64 -4.14 24.06
N ILE A 31 34.34 -3.25 24.79
CA ILE A 31 35.19 -3.64 25.90
C ILE A 31 34.36 -4.28 27.02
N LEU A 32 33.19 -3.72 27.36
CA LEU A 32 32.28 -4.32 28.35
C LEU A 32 31.77 -5.70 27.92
N ALA A 33 31.45 -5.88 26.62
CA ALA A 33 31.05 -7.19 26.10
C ALA A 33 32.21 -8.21 26.25
N MET A 34 33.44 -7.82 25.89
CA MET A 34 34.61 -8.69 26.05
C MET A 34 34.87 -9.04 27.52
N LEU A 35 34.85 -8.04 28.43
CA LEU A 35 34.99 -8.27 29.86
C LEU A 35 33.92 -9.23 30.41
N SER A 36 32.71 -9.09 29.94
CA SER A 36 31.59 -10.01 30.30
C SER A 36 31.85 -11.44 29.79
N VAL A 37 32.40 -11.65 28.61
CA VAL A 37 32.82 -12.99 28.12
C VAL A 37 33.95 -13.55 28.98
N PHE A 38 34.99 -12.77 29.24
CA PHE A 38 36.13 -13.21 30.08
C PHE A 38 35.72 -13.51 31.53
N SER A 39 34.64 -12.88 32.04
CA SER A 39 34.15 -13.16 33.39
C SER A 39 33.72 -14.63 33.58
N PHE A 40 33.28 -15.29 32.51
CA PHE A 40 32.91 -16.74 32.59
C PHE A 40 34.12 -17.68 32.73
N LEU A 41 35.31 -17.23 32.40
CA LEU A 41 36.53 -18.00 32.60
C LEU A 41 36.99 -18.01 34.08
N GLN A 42 36.41 -17.16 34.94
CA GLN A 42 36.69 -17.02 36.39
C GLN A 42 38.15 -16.88 36.73
N GLN A 43 38.97 -16.35 35.86
CA GLN A 43 40.41 -16.10 36.10
C GLN A 43 40.64 -14.66 36.56
N GLY A 44 41.05 -14.48 37.81
CA GLY A 44 41.30 -13.18 38.44
C GLY A 44 40.10 -12.64 39.24
N THR A 45 40.38 -11.84 40.27
CA THR A 45 39.40 -11.33 41.25
C THR A 45 38.28 -10.53 40.57
N ILE A 46 38.61 -9.62 39.67
CA ILE A 46 37.65 -8.75 38.97
C ILE A 46 36.70 -9.59 38.07
N ALA A 47 37.26 -10.57 37.35
CA ALA A 47 36.45 -11.45 36.50
C ALA A 47 35.43 -12.30 37.29
N THR A 48 35.87 -12.80 38.46
CA THR A 48 35.04 -13.55 39.39
C THR A 48 33.92 -12.68 39.96
N ASP A 49 34.21 -11.47 40.38
CA ASP A 49 33.24 -10.52 40.93
C ASP A 49 32.16 -10.13 39.87
N VAL A 50 32.60 -9.84 38.64
CA VAL A 50 31.71 -9.53 37.52
C VAL A 50 30.78 -10.74 37.22
N ASN A 51 31.33 -11.94 37.18
CA ASN A 51 30.53 -13.15 36.97
C ASN A 51 29.52 -13.37 38.09
N LEU A 52 29.88 -13.16 39.34
CA LEU A 52 29.00 -13.28 40.49
C LEU A 52 27.85 -12.25 40.42
N VAL A 53 28.11 -11.04 40.00
CA VAL A 53 27.08 -10.02 39.78
C VAL A 53 26.16 -10.42 38.64
N LEU A 54 26.71 -10.81 37.48
CA LEU A 54 25.91 -11.20 36.31
C LEU A 54 25.02 -12.42 36.62
N THR A 55 25.54 -13.44 37.25
CA THR A 55 24.79 -14.66 37.62
C THR A 55 23.75 -14.37 38.70
N LYS A 56 24.02 -13.48 39.65
CA LYS A 56 23.06 -13.07 40.67
C LYS A 56 21.86 -12.35 40.06
N PHE A 57 22.07 -11.44 39.12
CA PHE A 57 21.00 -10.65 38.50
C PHE A 57 20.24 -11.38 37.38
N PHE A 58 20.94 -12.16 36.55
CA PHE A 58 20.39 -12.77 35.34
C PHE A 58 20.33 -14.31 35.37
N GLY A 59 20.90 -14.97 36.38
CA GLY A 59 20.96 -16.44 36.45
C GLY A 59 21.69 -17.02 35.24
N LEU A 60 21.13 -18.09 34.64
CA LEU A 60 21.66 -18.69 33.41
C LEU A 60 21.57 -17.72 32.20
N GLY A 61 20.69 -16.72 32.24
CA GLY A 61 20.60 -15.67 31.24
C GLY A 61 21.83 -14.76 31.19
N ALA A 62 22.72 -14.80 32.18
CA ALA A 62 23.99 -14.06 32.19
C ALA A 62 24.83 -14.30 30.92
N VAL A 63 24.74 -15.51 30.33
CA VAL A 63 25.43 -15.88 29.09
C VAL A 63 24.98 -15.06 27.87
N MET A 64 23.78 -14.49 27.90
CA MET A 64 23.25 -13.66 26.83
C MET A 64 23.67 -12.17 26.96
N VAL A 65 24.16 -11.74 28.13
CA VAL A 65 24.53 -10.34 28.41
C VAL A 65 25.67 -9.84 27.51
N PRO A 66 26.77 -10.59 27.28
CA PRO A 66 27.80 -10.18 26.34
C PRO A 66 27.26 -9.89 24.94
N PHE A 67 26.32 -10.70 24.46
CA PHE A 67 25.71 -10.50 23.15
C PHE A 67 24.81 -9.24 23.12
N LEU A 68 24.09 -8.96 24.21
CA LEU A 68 23.33 -7.75 24.37
C LEU A 68 24.24 -6.49 24.31
N LEU A 69 25.35 -6.51 25.03
CA LEU A 69 26.34 -5.42 25.03
C LEU A 69 26.99 -5.23 23.66
N LEU A 70 27.22 -6.33 22.94
CA LEU A 70 27.72 -6.30 21.57
C LEU A 70 26.70 -5.65 20.61
N LEU A 71 25.43 -5.97 20.71
CA LEU A 71 24.37 -5.33 19.92
C LEU A 71 24.28 -3.84 20.20
N ILE A 72 24.37 -3.42 21.49
CA ILE A 72 24.44 -1.99 21.87
C ILE A 72 25.63 -1.33 21.20
N SER A 73 26.81 -1.96 21.20
CA SER A 73 28.01 -1.43 20.55
C SER A 73 27.73 -1.17 19.06
N PHE A 74 27.12 -2.11 18.33
CA PHE A 74 26.85 -1.95 16.90
C PHE A 74 25.88 -0.80 16.56
N LEU A 75 25.00 -0.39 17.48
CA LEU A 75 24.12 0.78 17.26
C LEU A 75 24.91 2.09 17.06
N PHE A 76 26.14 2.18 17.63
CA PHE A 76 26.98 3.37 17.55
C PHE A 76 27.96 3.36 16.36
N THR A 77 28.02 2.28 15.56
CA THR A 77 28.90 2.20 14.38
C THR A 77 28.20 2.66 13.11
N LYS A 78 28.99 3.09 12.11
CA LYS A 78 28.51 3.39 10.75
C LYS A 78 28.61 2.19 9.79
N VAL A 79 29.09 1.05 10.26
CA VAL A 79 29.23 -0.16 9.44
C VAL A 79 27.85 -0.67 9.03
N LYS A 80 27.65 -0.93 7.75
CA LYS A 80 26.43 -1.55 7.23
C LYS A 80 26.43 -3.03 7.62
N SER A 81 25.81 -3.34 8.75
CA SER A 81 25.65 -4.72 9.24
C SER A 81 24.19 -4.93 9.68
N PRO A 82 23.61 -6.11 9.47
CA PRO A 82 22.27 -6.44 10.01
C PRO A 82 22.18 -6.24 11.53
N LEU A 83 23.28 -6.41 12.26
CA LEU A 83 23.35 -6.22 13.72
C LEU A 83 23.18 -4.75 14.18
N ARG A 84 23.23 -3.80 13.26
CA ARG A 84 23.03 -2.37 13.53
C ARG A 84 21.55 -1.97 13.53
N GLU A 85 20.69 -2.80 12.99
CA GLU A 85 19.26 -2.48 12.88
C GLU A 85 18.63 -2.43 14.27
N ALA A 86 17.83 -1.39 14.53
CA ALA A 86 17.19 -1.20 15.82
C ALA A 86 16.26 -2.36 16.19
N ASN A 87 15.60 -2.97 15.20
CA ASN A 87 14.74 -4.15 15.37
C ASN A 87 15.50 -5.33 15.96
N VAL A 88 16.76 -5.55 15.52
CA VAL A 88 17.60 -6.64 16.04
C VAL A 88 17.90 -6.42 17.53
N PHE A 89 18.23 -5.21 17.92
CA PHE A 89 18.46 -4.88 19.33
C PHE A 89 17.18 -5.00 20.17
N PHE A 90 16.09 -4.35 19.75
CA PHE A 90 14.83 -4.40 20.51
C PHE A 90 14.22 -5.79 20.54
N GLY A 91 14.26 -6.53 19.43
CA GLY A 91 13.79 -7.92 19.36
C GLY A 91 14.57 -8.82 20.32
N PHE A 92 15.91 -8.68 20.36
CA PHE A 92 16.75 -9.42 21.29
C PHE A 92 16.47 -9.04 22.74
N CYS A 93 16.27 -7.76 23.08
CA CYS A 93 15.88 -7.31 24.41
C CYS A 93 14.57 -7.95 24.86
N ILE A 94 13.52 -7.90 24.04
CA ILE A 94 12.21 -8.49 24.36
C ILE A 94 12.36 -9.99 24.60
N MET A 95 13.08 -10.70 23.74
CA MET A 95 13.32 -12.12 23.86
C MET A 95 14.12 -12.46 25.14
N PHE A 96 15.14 -11.69 25.46
CA PHE A 96 15.98 -11.83 26.65
C PHE A 96 15.16 -11.70 27.94
N PHE A 97 14.38 -10.61 28.08
CA PHE A 97 13.54 -10.40 29.26
C PHE A 97 12.39 -11.42 29.36
N ALA A 98 11.83 -11.81 28.22
CA ALA A 98 10.82 -12.87 28.19
C ALA A 98 11.36 -14.24 28.67
N LEU A 99 12.58 -14.61 28.25
CA LEU A 99 13.26 -15.83 28.72
C LEU A 99 13.59 -15.77 30.21
N LEU A 100 14.11 -14.63 30.71
CA LEU A 100 14.39 -14.43 32.13
C LEU A 100 13.11 -14.61 32.97
N GLY A 101 12.00 -14.01 32.55
CA GLY A 101 10.72 -14.13 33.23
C GLY A 101 10.16 -15.55 33.17
N LEU A 102 10.15 -16.18 31.99
CA LEU A 102 9.61 -17.51 31.79
C LEU A 102 10.30 -18.58 32.63
N PHE A 103 11.62 -18.49 32.76
CA PHE A 103 12.43 -19.45 33.53
C PHE A 103 12.77 -18.95 34.95
N LYS A 104 12.21 -17.83 35.38
CA LYS A 104 12.44 -17.23 36.72
C LYS A 104 13.93 -17.05 37.04
N GLN A 105 14.74 -16.68 36.04
CA GLN A 105 16.20 -16.64 36.15
C GLN A 105 16.71 -15.36 36.81
N GLY A 106 17.53 -15.54 37.87
CA GLY A 106 18.15 -14.45 38.62
C GLY A 106 17.14 -13.54 39.32
N ILE A 107 17.62 -12.46 39.95
CA ILE A 107 16.75 -11.47 40.65
C ILE A 107 15.79 -10.80 39.68
N ILE A 108 16.25 -10.48 38.45
CA ILE A 108 15.43 -9.76 37.48
C ILE A 108 14.30 -10.64 36.96
N GLY A 109 14.61 -11.91 36.60
CA GLY A 109 13.58 -12.82 36.07
C GLY A 109 12.52 -13.18 37.12
N SER A 110 12.92 -13.45 38.38
CA SER A 110 11.98 -13.70 39.48
C SER A 110 11.13 -12.46 39.80
N PHE A 111 11.70 -11.26 39.82
CA PHE A 111 10.97 -10.00 40.03
C PHE A 111 9.87 -9.81 38.97
N PHE A 112 10.19 -9.93 37.67
CA PHE A 112 9.19 -9.79 36.63
C PHE A 112 8.12 -10.88 36.73
N TRP A 113 8.49 -12.12 37.01
CA TRP A 113 7.53 -13.21 37.20
C TRP A 113 6.56 -12.91 38.35
N GLU A 114 7.07 -12.51 39.51
CA GLU A 114 6.24 -12.22 40.71
C GLU A 114 5.29 -11.03 40.48
N GLN A 115 5.73 -9.97 39.81
CA GLN A 115 4.86 -8.84 39.48
C GLN A 115 3.69 -9.24 38.57
N PHE A 116 3.97 -10.05 37.53
CA PHE A 116 2.91 -10.54 36.65
C PHE A 116 2.03 -11.60 37.32
N LEU A 117 2.60 -12.44 38.16
CA LEU A 117 1.85 -13.41 38.96
C LEU A 117 0.85 -12.76 39.90
N ALA A 118 1.23 -11.64 40.50
CA ALA A 118 0.34 -10.85 41.39
C ALA A 118 -0.84 -10.24 40.61
N LEU A 119 -0.66 -9.93 39.33
CA LEU A 119 -1.70 -9.32 38.51
C LEU A 119 -2.60 -10.33 37.79
N PHE A 120 -2.06 -11.49 37.35
CA PHE A 120 -2.72 -12.33 36.35
C PHE A 120 -2.83 -13.83 36.71
N SER A 121 -2.39 -14.28 37.85
CA SER A 121 -2.25 -15.71 38.16
C SER A 121 -1.19 -16.47 37.28
N GLU A 122 -0.95 -17.74 37.56
CA GLU A 122 0.21 -18.48 36.99
C GLU A 122 0.05 -18.75 35.49
N ALA A 123 -1.09 -19.26 35.04
CA ALA A 123 -1.29 -19.66 33.65
C ALA A 123 -1.29 -18.46 32.67
N PRO A 124 -2.01 -17.35 32.91
CA PRO A 124 -1.88 -16.16 32.05
C PRO A 124 -0.48 -15.55 32.06
N THR A 125 0.22 -15.56 33.21
CA THR A 125 1.60 -15.05 33.31
C THR A 125 2.52 -15.83 32.38
N PHE A 126 2.44 -17.18 32.38
CA PHE A 126 3.19 -18.02 31.46
C PHE A 126 2.87 -17.70 30.00
N ILE A 127 1.59 -17.55 29.65
CA ILE A 127 1.14 -17.22 28.30
C ILE A 127 1.71 -15.86 27.86
N ILE A 128 1.69 -14.84 28.72
CA ILE A 128 2.22 -13.49 28.41
C ILE A 128 3.72 -13.57 28.07
N PHE A 129 4.54 -14.22 28.89
CA PHE A 129 5.97 -14.36 28.63
C PHE A 129 6.26 -15.20 27.39
N PHE A 130 5.47 -16.25 27.15
CA PHE A 130 5.58 -17.07 25.95
C PHE A 130 5.25 -16.28 24.66
N PHE A 131 4.18 -15.47 24.68
CA PHE A 131 3.88 -14.60 23.55
C PHE A 131 4.91 -13.49 23.39
N ALA A 132 5.43 -12.91 24.48
CA ALA A 132 6.51 -11.93 24.43
C ALA A 132 7.78 -12.52 23.76
N LEU A 133 8.08 -13.80 24.01
CA LEU A 133 9.17 -14.50 23.34
C LEU A 133 8.96 -14.59 21.83
N ILE A 134 7.73 -14.93 21.39
CA ILE A 134 7.36 -14.97 19.96
C ILE A 134 7.47 -13.59 19.34
N VAL A 135 6.96 -12.56 20.01
CA VAL A 135 7.05 -11.16 19.53
C VAL A 135 8.51 -10.74 19.40
N GLY A 136 9.35 -11.05 20.42
CA GLY A 136 10.79 -10.77 20.36
C GLY A 136 11.47 -11.43 19.16
N PHE A 137 11.11 -12.66 18.84
CA PHE A 137 11.61 -13.38 17.67
C PHE A 137 11.14 -12.76 16.34
N VAL A 138 9.86 -12.38 16.24
CA VAL A 138 9.31 -11.69 15.06
C VAL A 138 10.07 -10.39 14.79
N VAL A 139 10.28 -9.59 15.84
CA VAL A 139 10.97 -8.29 15.74
C VAL A 139 12.44 -8.47 15.41
N LEU A 140 13.10 -9.48 16.03
CA LEU A 140 14.53 -9.76 15.83
C LEU A 140 14.86 -10.11 14.38
N PHE A 141 14.03 -10.92 13.73
CA PHE A 141 14.26 -11.41 12.36
C PHE A 141 13.47 -10.63 11.30
N ASP A 142 12.72 -9.60 11.69
CA ASP A 142 11.81 -8.84 10.81
C ASP A 142 10.94 -9.79 9.95
N THR A 143 10.39 -10.83 10.60
CA THR A 143 9.67 -11.91 9.94
C THR A 143 8.18 -11.84 10.21
N ASN A 144 7.37 -12.37 9.27
CA ASN A 144 5.94 -12.49 9.48
C ASN A 144 5.63 -13.80 10.23
N VAL A 145 4.62 -13.79 11.12
CA VAL A 145 4.15 -14.95 11.89
C VAL A 145 3.91 -16.18 11.00
N VAL A 146 3.44 -15.97 9.77
CA VAL A 146 3.25 -17.05 8.78
C VAL A 146 4.58 -17.71 8.37
N GLN A 147 5.67 -16.95 8.29
CA GLN A 147 7.00 -17.48 7.96
C GLN A 147 7.56 -18.30 9.11
N ILE A 148 7.33 -17.86 10.35
CA ILE A 148 7.71 -18.62 11.56
C ILE A 148 6.95 -19.93 11.60
N PHE A 149 5.65 -19.92 11.35
CA PHE A 149 4.84 -21.15 11.31
C PHE A 149 5.34 -22.13 10.23
N LYS A 150 5.66 -21.63 9.02
CA LYS A 150 6.27 -22.45 7.96
C LYS A 150 7.63 -23.01 8.37
N PHE A 151 8.45 -22.23 9.07
CA PHE A 151 9.74 -22.69 9.60
C PHE A 151 9.57 -23.78 10.66
N LEU A 152 8.66 -23.59 11.62
CA LEU A 152 8.35 -24.59 12.66
C LEU A 152 7.82 -25.88 12.05
N VAL A 153 6.93 -25.80 11.05
CA VAL A 153 6.45 -26.99 10.32
C VAL A 153 7.60 -27.69 9.58
N LYS A 154 8.53 -26.92 8.99
CA LYS A 154 9.72 -27.49 8.32
C LYS A 154 10.64 -28.20 9.30
N VAL A 155 10.91 -27.59 10.46
CA VAL A 155 11.72 -28.18 11.55
C VAL A 155 11.03 -29.42 12.09
N PHE A 156 9.72 -29.35 12.37
CA PHE A 156 8.93 -30.52 12.82
C PHE A 156 8.99 -31.67 11.82
N ASN A 157 8.87 -31.40 10.53
CA ASN A 157 8.98 -32.42 9.48
C ASN A 157 10.40 -33.03 9.39
N ILE A 158 11.45 -32.23 9.63
CA ILE A 158 12.83 -32.72 9.71
C ILE A 158 13.01 -33.62 10.92
N ILE A 159 12.54 -33.23 12.11
CA ILE A 159 12.60 -34.04 13.35
C ILE A 159 11.80 -35.32 13.17
N ARG A 160 10.59 -35.25 12.60
CA ARG A 160 9.75 -36.42 12.30
C ARG A 160 10.46 -37.36 11.31
N LYS A 161 11.12 -36.84 10.29
CA LYS A 161 11.89 -37.66 9.31
C LYS A 161 13.09 -38.33 9.98
N TYR A 162 13.73 -37.66 10.94
CA TYR A 162 14.84 -38.21 11.72
C TYR A 162 14.37 -39.28 12.69
N SER A 163 13.26 -39.09 13.40
CA SER A 163 12.68 -40.04 14.36
C SER A 163 12.13 -41.28 13.64
N VAL A 164 11.49 -41.13 12.48
CA VAL A 164 11.02 -42.24 11.64
C VAL A 164 12.20 -43.03 11.06
N GLY A 165 13.28 -42.32 10.64
CA GLY A 165 14.51 -42.99 10.16
C GLY A 165 15.27 -43.76 11.24
N GLN A 166 15.25 -43.29 12.50
CA GLN A 166 15.81 -44.04 13.62
C GLN A 166 14.93 -45.23 14.00
N ALA A 167 13.60 -45.06 13.98
CA ALA A 167 12.67 -46.17 14.24
C ALA A 167 12.75 -47.28 13.18
N ALA A 168 13.00 -46.91 11.90
CA ALA A 168 13.25 -47.88 10.83
C ALA A 168 14.56 -48.64 11.03
N LYS A 169 15.66 -47.94 11.41
CA LYS A 169 16.95 -48.60 11.75
C LYS A 169 16.89 -49.49 12.98
N ILE A 170 16.02 -49.16 13.97
CA ILE A 170 15.80 -50.01 15.15
C ILE A 170 14.94 -51.22 14.77
N LYS A 171 13.98 -51.11 13.85
CA LYS A 171 13.21 -52.23 13.30
C LYS A 171 14.08 -53.16 12.45
N GLU A 172 14.99 -52.68 11.62
CA GLU A 172 15.96 -53.47 10.87
C GLU A 172 16.92 -54.22 11.80
N LYS A 173 17.48 -53.57 12.82
CA LYS A 173 18.32 -54.23 13.83
C LYS A 173 17.56 -55.26 14.69
N LYS A 174 16.25 -55.11 14.90
CA LYS A 174 15.41 -56.11 15.56
C LYS A 174 15.06 -57.28 14.63
N ALA A 175 14.87 -57.03 13.33
CA ALA A 175 14.62 -58.08 12.34
C ALA A 175 15.88 -58.95 12.12
N GLU A 176 17.08 -58.35 12.10
CA GLU A 176 18.36 -59.08 12.00
C GLU A 176 18.68 -59.91 13.24
N LYS A 177 18.19 -59.52 14.43
CA LYS A 177 18.31 -60.36 15.66
C LYS A 177 17.25 -61.46 15.78
N SER A 178 16.13 -61.39 15.02
CA SER A 178 15.06 -62.40 15.05
C SER A 178 15.27 -63.53 14.03
N SER A 179 16.22 -63.38 13.09
CA SER A 179 16.51 -64.42 12.08
C SER A 179 17.54 -65.47 12.54
N LYS A 180 17.97 -65.45 13.81
CA LYS A 180 18.94 -66.37 14.35
C LYS A 180 18.40 -67.31 15.45
N ASN A 181 17.09 -67.64 15.47
CA ASN A 181 16.60 -68.75 16.26
C ASN A 181 15.39 -69.42 15.59
N PRO A 182 15.50 -70.69 15.17
CA PRO A 182 14.39 -71.49 14.65
C PRO A 182 13.66 -72.23 15.78
N LEU A 183 12.38 -72.45 15.63
CA LEU A 183 11.44 -73.30 16.34
C LEU A 183 10.28 -72.56 17.02
N TYR A 184 9.16 -72.57 16.39
CA TYR A 184 7.90 -73.18 16.69
C TYR A 184 6.79 -72.71 15.76
N GLN A 185 6.22 -73.72 15.07
CA GLN A 185 4.96 -73.61 14.30
C GLN A 185 3.78 -73.52 15.24
N SER A 186 2.72 -72.83 14.86
CA SER A 186 1.36 -73.33 14.71
C SER A 186 0.34 -72.20 14.62
N GLU A 187 -0.40 -72.23 13.53
CA GLU A 187 -1.86 -72.29 13.32
C GLU A 187 -2.71 -71.04 13.53
N MET A 188 -3.24 -70.64 12.41
CA MET A 188 -4.64 -70.34 12.05
C MET A 188 -5.53 -69.56 13.01
N HIS A 189 -6.06 -68.47 12.53
CA HIS A 189 -7.50 -68.25 12.23
C HIS A 189 -7.79 -66.89 11.60
N ASN A 190 -8.33 -66.95 10.40
CA ASN A 190 -9.22 -65.91 9.86
C ASN A 190 -10.63 -66.08 10.46
N PRO A 191 -11.47 -65.08 10.58
CA PRO A 191 -12.47 -64.86 9.54
C PRO A 191 -12.83 -63.37 9.22
N THR A 192 -13.12 -63.14 7.98
CA THR A 192 -14.08 -62.20 7.42
C THR A 192 -15.52 -62.65 7.74
N PRO A 193 -16.64 -62.01 7.42
CA PRO A 193 -16.89 -60.82 6.56
C PRO A 193 -18.05 -59.87 6.98
N ASP A 194 -18.14 -58.70 6.30
CA ASP A 194 -19.34 -58.04 5.68
C ASP A 194 -20.70 -57.90 6.43
N PRO A 195 -21.69 -57.18 5.87
CA PRO A 195 -21.85 -55.93 5.11
C PRO A 195 -23.05 -55.06 5.60
N PHE A 196 -23.32 -53.90 4.95
CA PHE A 196 -24.68 -53.38 4.60
C PHE A 196 -24.50 -52.04 3.90
N GLN A 197 -24.68 -51.91 2.57
CA GLN A 197 -25.97 -51.65 1.81
C GLN A 197 -26.68 -50.41 2.35
N SER A 198 -27.21 -49.51 1.59
CA SER A 198 -27.54 -49.34 0.18
C SER A 198 -28.31 -48.04 0.05
N LYS A 199 -28.38 -47.45 -1.07
CA LYS A 199 -29.42 -47.19 -2.10
C LYS A 199 -29.45 -45.75 -2.54
N ASP A 200 -29.16 -45.53 -3.77
CA ASP A 200 -30.05 -45.33 -4.98
C ASP A 200 -30.87 -44.06 -5.02
N ARG A 201 -30.70 -43.30 -6.10
CA ARG A 201 -31.54 -43.19 -7.30
C ARG A 201 -31.11 -41.96 -8.11
N ASN A 202 -30.62 -42.04 -9.32
CA ASN A 202 -31.37 -42.11 -10.63
C ASN A 202 -32.35 -40.95 -10.80
N GLU A 203 -32.39 -40.20 -11.88
CA GLU A 203 -32.55 -40.41 -13.31
C GLU A 203 -32.43 -39.06 -14.03
N SER A 204 -31.69 -38.91 -15.13
CA SER A 204 -32.10 -39.00 -16.54
C SER A 204 -32.93 -37.76 -17.00
N ALA A 205 -32.78 -37.17 -18.15
CA ALA A 205 -32.54 -37.60 -19.50
C ALA A 205 -32.31 -36.37 -20.43
N LYS A 206 -31.50 -36.51 -21.49
CA LYS A 206 -31.75 -36.34 -22.92
C LYS A 206 -32.55 -35.09 -23.38
N SER A 207 -32.15 -34.33 -24.40
CA SER A 207 -31.79 -34.66 -25.79
C SER A 207 -31.39 -33.40 -26.55
N SER A 208 -30.36 -33.39 -27.34
CA SER A 208 -30.29 -33.43 -28.80
C SER A 208 -30.85 -32.22 -29.57
N SER A 209 -29.99 -31.56 -30.31
CA SER A 209 -30.02 -31.57 -31.77
C SER A 209 -28.84 -30.80 -32.37
N LYS A 210 -28.25 -31.43 -33.35
CA LYS A 210 -27.27 -30.91 -34.29
C LYS A 210 -27.97 -30.02 -35.31
N GLU A 211 -27.26 -29.01 -35.82
CA GLU A 211 -27.29 -28.73 -37.27
C GLU A 211 -25.98 -28.04 -37.67
N ASP A 212 -25.38 -28.64 -38.68
CA ASP A 212 -24.24 -28.20 -39.43
C ASP A 212 -24.58 -27.00 -40.32
N PHE A 213 -23.57 -26.13 -40.62
CA PHE A 213 -23.31 -25.70 -41.98
C PHE A 213 -21.97 -24.95 -42.13
N ALA A 214 -21.07 -25.59 -42.81
CA ALA A 214 -20.28 -25.17 -43.98
C ALA A 214 -19.28 -24.02 -43.89
N VAL A 215 -18.09 -24.46 -44.21
CA VAL A 215 -16.81 -23.77 -44.50
C VAL A 215 -16.92 -22.86 -45.72
N ALA A 216 -16.30 -21.68 -45.67
CA ALA A 216 -15.65 -21.05 -46.84
C ALA A 216 -14.59 -20.02 -46.45
N GLY A 217 -13.37 -20.28 -46.91
CA GLY A 217 -12.53 -19.24 -47.51
C GLY A 217 -11.60 -18.41 -46.63
N VAL A 218 -10.37 -18.82 -46.51
CA VAL A 218 -9.20 -18.11 -45.97
C VAL A 218 -8.71 -17.00 -46.90
N ALA A 219 -8.43 -15.81 -46.35
CA ALA A 219 -7.38 -14.93 -46.82
C ALA A 219 -6.77 -14.15 -45.62
N PRO A 220 -5.45 -13.95 -45.54
CA PRO A 220 -4.79 -13.35 -44.41
C PRO A 220 -4.91 -11.82 -44.46
N ILE A 221 -5.54 -11.25 -43.49
CA ILE A 221 -5.59 -9.78 -43.31
C ILE A 221 -4.49 -9.38 -42.33
N LEU A 222 -3.50 -8.70 -42.86
CA LEU A 222 -2.53 -7.87 -42.13
C LEU A 222 -3.32 -6.95 -41.16
N LYS A 223 -3.13 -7.14 -39.84
CA LYS A 223 -3.66 -6.23 -38.85
C LYS A 223 -2.82 -4.96 -38.88
N SER A 224 -3.30 -3.94 -39.58
CA SER A 224 -2.87 -2.57 -39.41
C SER A 224 -3.47 -2.06 -38.09
N ASN A 225 -2.62 -1.56 -37.19
CA ASN A 225 -3.05 -0.77 -36.03
C ASN A 225 -3.71 0.52 -36.57
N ALA A 226 -5.02 0.48 -36.75
CA ALA A 226 -5.78 1.67 -37.07
C ALA A 226 -6.04 2.47 -35.79
N PRO A 227 -5.83 3.80 -35.79
CA PRO A 227 -6.30 4.65 -34.71
C PRO A 227 -7.82 4.61 -34.64
N LEU A 228 -8.36 4.64 -33.42
CA LEU A 228 -9.80 4.71 -33.15
C LEU A 228 -10.43 5.83 -33.97
N THR A 229 -11.04 5.49 -35.10
CA THR A 229 -11.79 6.42 -35.92
C THR A 229 -13.11 6.72 -35.24
N SER A 230 -13.31 7.98 -34.91
CA SER A 230 -14.60 8.50 -34.48
C SER A 230 -15.64 8.28 -35.57
N SER A 231 -16.57 7.36 -35.37
CA SER A 231 -17.72 7.21 -36.26
C SER A 231 -18.77 8.26 -35.93
N GLY A 232 -19.03 9.14 -36.91
CA GLY A 232 -20.23 9.96 -36.95
C GLY A 232 -20.06 11.39 -36.42
N ASN A 233 -20.28 12.34 -37.30
CA ASN A 233 -20.39 13.81 -37.09
C ASN A 233 -21.62 14.16 -36.22
N GLN A 234 -21.76 13.60 -35.00
CA GLN A 234 -22.73 14.10 -34.03
C GLN A 234 -22.02 15.14 -33.17
N SER A 235 -22.46 16.42 -33.32
CA SER A 235 -22.03 17.53 -32.46
C SER A 235 -22.33 17.18 -31.01
N TRP A 236 -21.30 17.15 -30.13
CA TRP A 236 -21.48 16.92 -28.71
C TRP A 236 -22.26 18.04 -28.04
N VAL A 237 -23.34 17.70 -27.33
CA VAL A 237 -24.14 18.67 -26.59
C VAL A 237 -23.73 18.62 -25.12
N TYR A 238 -23.19 19.71 -24.59
CA TYR A 238 -22.81 19.79 -23.19
C TYR A 238 -24.04 19.79 -22.27
N PRO A 239 -23.98 19.10 -21.12
CA PRO A 239 -25.09 19.10 -20.16
C PRO A 239 -25.46 20.49 -19.67
N SER A 240 -26.73 20.73 -19.37
CA SER A 240 -27.23 21.99 -18.80
C SER A 240 -27.10 21.99 -17.27
N LEU A 241 -26.89 23.18 -16.68
CA LEU A 241 -26.94 23.36 -15.22
C LEU A 241 -28.28 22.99 -14.59
N SER A 242 -29.36 22.89 -15.37
CA SER A 242 -30.68 22.46 -14.92
C SER A 242 -30.70 21.01 -14.42
N LEU A 243 -29.68 20.20 -14.73
CA LEU A 243 -29.54 18.85 -14.21
C LEU A 243 -29.17 18.81 -12.71
N PHE A 244 -28.63 19.91 -12.20
CA PHE A 244 -28.25 20.06 -10.80
C PHE A 244 -29.27 20.92 -10.05
N ASP A 245 -29.64 20.49 -8.85
CA ASP A 245 -30.64 21.14 -8.03
C ASP A 245 -30.16 22.52 -7.52
N ASP A 246 -31.05 23.50 -7.53
CA ASP A 246 -30.78 24.87 -7.06
C ASP A 246 -31.35 25.11 -5.67
N THR A 247 -31.42 24.09 -4.83
CA THR A 247 -31.97 24.24 -3.48
C THR A 247 -30.85 24.68 -2.54
N PRO A 248 -30.78 25.95 -2.13
CA PRO A 248 -29.84 26.37 -1.10
C PRO A 248 -30.16 25.59 0.18
N GLY A 249 -29.13 24.96 0.73
CA GLY A 249 -29.24 24.30 2.03
C GLY A 249 -29.69 25.27 3.13
N ALA A 250 -30.24 24.77 4.22
CA ALA A 250 -30.49 25.59 5.39
C ALA A 250 -29.18 26.27 5.82
N LYS A 251 -29.21 27.57 6.10
CA LYS A 251 -28.04 28.31 6.59
C LYS A 251 -27.52 27.71 7.90
N ALA A 252 -26.20 27.72 8.08
CA ALA A 252 -25.58 27.23 9.29
C ALA A 252 -26.02 28.05 10.52
N ASP A 253 -26.39 27.37 11.60
CA ASP A 253 -26.55 28.00 12.92
C ASP A 253 -25.17 28.20 13.57
N ARG A 254 -24.74 29.46 13.67
CA ARG A 254 -23.45 29.86 14.22
C ARG A 254 -23.53 30.28 15.71
N GLY A 255 -24.73 30.30 16.26
CA GLY A 255 -24.98 30.87 17.60
C GLY A 255 -24.67 32.36 17.64
N ASP A 256 -24.40 32.87 18.86
CA ASP A 256 -24.05 34.29 19.08
C ASP A 256 -22.53 34.50 18.80
N VAL A 257 -22.21 34.90 17.59
CA VAL A 257 -20.84 35.14 17.13
C VAL A 257 -20.10 36.19 17.97
N ARG A 258 -20.80 37.26 18.39
CA ARG A 258 -20.19 38.34 19.19
C ARG A 258 -19.88 37.89 20.62
N LYS A 259 -20.80 37.17 21.23
CA LYS A 259 -20.59 36.56 22.55
C LYS A 259 -19.43 35.56 22.55
N ASN A 260 -19.34 34.74 21.51
CA ASN A 260 -18.25 33.79 21.36
C ASN A 260 -16.89 34.48 21.22
N ALA A 261 -16.81 35.60 20.44
CA ALA A 261 -15.60 36.41 20.32
C ALA A 261 -15.14 36.93 21.70
N GLN A 262 -16.07 37.49 22.52
CA GLN A 262 -15.77 37.95 23.88
C GLN A 262 -15.27 36.82 24.79
N ILE A 263 -15.90 35.64 24.74
CA ILE A 263 -15.49 34.49 25.53
C ILE A 263 -14.07 34.07 25.14
N ILE A 264 -13.70 34.08 23.86
CA ILE A 264 -12.36 33.75 23.39
C ILE A 264 -11.33 34.73 23.97
N GLU A 265 -11.59 36.04 23.83
CA GLU A 265 -10.71 37.09 24.38
C GLU A 265 -10.52 36.96 25.90
N GLN A 266 -11.62 36.84 26.65
CA GLN A 266 -11.60 36.67 28.10
C GLN A 266 -10.89 35.39 28.54
N THR A 267 -11.11 34.28 27.85
CA THR A 267 -10.43 33.02 28.14
C THR A 267 -8.93 33.14 27.95
N LEU A 268 -8.50 33.70 26.83
CA LEU A 268 -7.06 33.91 26.56
C LEU A 268 -6.41 34.86 27.57
N ASP A 269 -7.11 35.94 27.94
CA ASP A 269 -6.64 36.91 28.94
C ASP A 269 -6.49 36.25 30.34
N SER A 270 -7.41 35.36 30.75
CA SER A 270 -7.32 34.60 32.00
C SER A 270 -6.07 33.71 32.07
N PHE A 271 -5.55 33.28 30.94
CA PHE A 271 -4.28 32.53 30.81
C PHE A 271 -3.06 33.45 30.57
N GLY A 272 -3.24 34.77 30.66
CA GLY A 272 -2.17 35.76 30.46
C GLY A 272 -1.74 35.85 28.98
N ILE A 273 -2.66 35.74 28.05
CA ILE A 273 -2.47 35.94 26.62
C ILE A 273 -3.36 37.08 26.15
N THR A 274 -2.78 38.24 25.87
CA THR A 274 -3.52 39.39 25.33
C THR A 274 -3.74 39.16 23.84
N ALA A 275 -4.99 38.97 23.43
CA ALA A 275 -5.40 38.76 22.06
C ALA A 275 -6.75 39.49 21.82
N ARG A 276 -6.95 39.93 20.58
CA ARG A 276 -8.18 40.60 20.12
C ARG A 276 -8.70 39.92 18.85
N VAL A 277 -10.01 39.71 18.77
CA VAL A 277 -10.66 39.25 17.55
C VAL A 277 -10.71 40.40 16.55
N ALA A 278 -9.89 40.29 15.48
CA ALA A 278 -9.81 41.27 14.41
C ALA A 278 -10.88 41.03 13.34
N GLU A 279 -11.13 39.78 12.99
CA GLU A 279 -12.07 39.38 11.92
C GLU A 279 -12.82 38.12 12.33
N VAL A 280 -14.05 37.98 11.81
CA VAL A 280 -14.83 36.74 11.92
C VAL A 280 -15.22 36.26 10.54
N ASN A 281 -14.76 35.07 10.17
CA ASN A 281 -15.04 34.45 8.90
C ASN A 281 -16.11 33.36 9.09
N ASN A 282 -17.16 33.42 8.27
CA ASN A 282 -18.29 32.53 8.33
C ASN A 282 -18.24 31.50 7.22
N SER A 283 -17.97 30.23 7.55
CA SER A 283 -18.04 29.14 6.58
C SER A 283 -19.25 28.23 6.84
N PRO A 284 -19.56 27.33 5.92
CA PRO A 284 -20.67 26.38 6.08
C PRO A 284 -20.51 25.42 7.28
N SER A 285 -19.29 25.06 7.63
CA SER A 285 -19.01 24.09 8.70
C SER A 285 -18.51 24.72 10.00
N VAL A 286 -17.74 25.80 9.91
CA VAL A 286 -17.11 26.43 11.06
C VAL A 286 -17.25 27.96 11.00
N THR A 287 -17.14 28.60 12.16
CA THR A 287 -16.90 30.03 12.28
C THR A 287 -15.46 30.23 12.73
N GLN A 288 -14.65 30.92 11.94
CA GLN A 288 -13.25 31.23 12.25
C GLN A 288 -13.13 32.62 12.86
N TYR A 289 -12.60 32.69 14.07
CA TYR A 289 -12.24 33.93 14.76
C TYR A 289 -10.75 34.18 14.51
N ALA A 290 -10.41 35.19 13.72
CA ALA A 290 -9.03 35.56 13.42
C ALA A 290 -8.55 36.56 14.48
N LEU A 291 -7.54 36.16 15.25
CA LEU A 291 -7.00 36.88 16.41
C LEU A 291 -5.72 37.60 16.06
N GLU A 292 -5.66 38.86 16.41
CA GLU A 292 -4.40 39.60 16.57
C GLU A 292 -3.85 39.33 17.98
N VAL A 293 -2.58 38.90 18.04
CA VAL A 293 -1.95 38.47 19.30
C VAL A 293 -0.80 39.41 19.61
N ALA A 294 -0.64 39.79 20.88
CA ALA A 294 0.42 40.65 21.34
C ALA A 294 1.81 40.11 20.98
N LEU A 295 2.71 41.02 20.58
CA LEU A 295 4.10 40.67 20.23
C LEU A 295 4.79 39.95 21.39
N GLY A 296 5.54 38.90 21.07
CA GLY A 296 6.26 38.07 22.06
C GLY A 296 5.44 36.89 22.61
N THR A 297 4.15 36.76 22.24
CA THR A 297 3.34 35.59 22.63
C THR A 297 3.80 34.34 21.90
N LYS A 298 4.09 33.27 22.65
CA LYS A 298 4.41 31.95 22.07
C LYS A 298 3.17 31.28 21.50
N LEU A 299 3.12 31.05 20.19
CA LEU A 299 1.97 30.41 19.52
C LEU A 299 1.67 29.00 20.10
N ALA A 300 2.70 28.29 20.56
CA ALA A 300 2.52 26.97 21.20
C ALA A 300 1.64 27.06 22.47
N LYS A 301 1.64 28.20 23.20
CA LYS A 301 0.77 28.41 24.36
C LYS A 301 -0.69 28.49 23.95
N ILE A 302 -1.00 29.15 22.83
CA ILE A 302 -2.38 29.24 22.31
C ILE A 302 -2.84 27.86 21.80
N LEU A 303 -1.97 27.13 21.10
CA LEU A 303 -2.26 25.78 20.62
C LEU A 303 -2.60 24.81 21.75
N SER A 304 -1.92 24.94 22.91
CA SER A 304 -2.17 24.09 24.07
C SER A 304 -3.53 24.35 24.75
N LEU A 305 -4.10 25.55 24.61
CA LEU A 305 -5.37 25.94 25.18
C LEU A 305 -6.60 25.54 24.33
N SER A 306 -6.44 24.72 23.31
CA SER A 306 -7.55 24.31 22.43
C SER A 306 -8.70 23.65 23.18
N ASN A 307 -8.41 22.84 24.22
CA ASN A 307 -9.44 22.17 25.02
C ASN A 307 -10.13 23.14 26.01
N ASP A 308 -9.35 24.05 26.60
CA ASP A 308 -9.89 25.06 27.52
C ASP A 308 -10.84 26.02 26.78
N LEU A 309 -10.45 26.45 25.59
CA LEU A 309 -11.29 27.26 24.71
C LEU A 309 -12.53 26.49 24.23
N ALA A 310 -12.41 25.19 23.91
CA ALA A 310 -13.56 24.37 23.54
C ALA A 310 -14.58 24.25 24.67
N MET A 311 -14.10 24.11 25.90
CA MET A 311 -14.95 24.06 27.11
C MET A 311 -15.63 25.42 27.37
N ALA A 312 -14.87 26.52 27.34
CA ALA A 312 -15.40 27.86 27.57
C ALA A 312 -16.47 28.28 26.55
N LEU A 313 -16.31 27.89 25.30
CA LEU A 313 -17.22 28.15 24.20
C LEU A 313 -18.40 27.17 24.14
N ALA A 314 -18.42 26.12 24.97
CA ALA A 314 -19.34 25.00 24.84
C ALA A 314 -19.41 24.50 23.40
N ALA A 315 -18.25 24.29 22.78
CA ALA A 315 -18.11 23.98 21.35
C ALA A 315 -18.87 22.68 21.01
N PRO A 316 -19.66 22.65 19.93
CA PRO A 316 -20.28 21.43 19.44
C PRO A 316 -19.23 20.34 19.20
N GLY A 317 -19.47 19.12 19.73
CA GLY A 317 -18.49 18.03 19.67
C GLY A 317 -17.30 18.18 20.64
N GLY A 318 -17.27 19.21 21.51
CA GLY A 318 -16.22 19.41 22.52
C GLY A 318 -14.82 19.70 21.96
N GLN A 319 -14.70 20.09 20.71
CA GLN A 319 -13.41 20.32 20.06
C GLN A 319 -13.41 21.59 19.23
N ILE A 320 -12.27 22.28 19.20
CA ILE A 320 -11.97 23.38 18.28
C ILE A 320 -10.63 23.11 17.57
N ARG A 321 -10.43 23.74 16.42
CA ARG A 321 -9.14 23.74 15.75
C ARG A 321 -8.49 25.11 15.86
N VAL A 322 -7.22 25.16 16.24
CA VAL A 322 -6.44 26.40 16.27
C VAL A 322 -5.44 26.35 15.12
N GLU A 323 -5.49 27.35 14.24
CA GLU A 323 -4.58 27.53 13.11
C GLU A 323 -3.63 28.70 13.40
N ALA A 324 -2.36 28.39 13.64
CA ALA A 324 -1.39 29.39 14.05
C ALA A 324 -0.06 29.27 13.26
N PRO A 325 0.29 30.26 12.45
CA PRO A 325 -0.54 31.38 11.96
C PRO A 325 -1.50 30.94 10.82
N ILE A 326 -2.52 31.77 10.53
CA ILE A 326 -3.33 31.63 9.32
C ILE A 326 -2.42 31.83 8.10
N PRO A 327 -2.47 30.97 7.07
CA PRO A 327 -1.62 31.10 5.88
C PRO A 327 -1.71 32.50 5.22
N GLY A 328 -0.54 33.13 5.04
CA GLY A 328 -0.45 34.46 4.42
C GLY A 328 -0.88 35.65 5.31
N ARG A 329 -1.18 35.42 6.61
CA ARG A 329 -1.60 36.47 7.55
C ARG A 329 -0.84 36.39 8.87
N SER A 330 -0.65 37.51 9.56
CA SER A 330 -0.06 37.57 10.90
C SER A 330 -1.12 37.39 11.99
N LEU A 331 -2.11 36.53 11.77
CA LEU A 331 -3.24 36.28 12.64
C LEU A 331 -3.29 34.80 13.06
N VAL A 332 -3.90 34.54 14.22
CA VAL A 332 -4.19 33.18 14.69
C VAL A 332 -5.67 32.90 14.53
N GLY A 333 -6.04 31.80 13.86
CA GLY A 333 -7.42 31.40 13.65
C GLY A 333 -7.89 30.43 14.72
N ILE A 334 -9.02 30.71 15.35
CA ILE A 334 -9.77 29.76 16.19
C ILE A 334 -11.01 29.36 15.40
N GLU A 335 -11.05 28.10 14.98
CA GLU A 335 -12.15 27.54 14.20
C GLU A 335 -13.10 26.78 15.14
N MET A 336 -14.27 27.36 15.34
CA MET A 336 -15.34 26.80 16.18
C MET A 336 -16.37 26.14 15.27
N PRO A 337 -16.74 24.86 15.49
CA PRO A 337 -17.81 24.20 14.75
C PRO A 337 -19.14 24.97 14.86
N ASN A 338 -19.86 25.07 13.75
CA ASN A 338 -21.22 25.59 13.77
C ASN A 338 -22.17 24.58 14.44
N ARG A 339 -23.27 25.04 15.00
CA ARG A 339 -24.27 24.17 15.63
C ARG A 339 -25.01 23.30 14.62
N SER A 340 -25.21 23.82 13.39
CA SER A 340 -25.65 23.05 12.23
C SER A 340 -24.76 23.32 11.04
N LEU A 341 -24.59 22.30 10.19
CA LEU A 341 -23.81 22.41 8.97
C LEU A 341 -24.68 22.94 7.82
N GLU A 342 -24.12 23.80 6.99
CA GLU A 342 -24.73 24.23 5.74
C GLU A 342 -24.25 23.33 4.60
N VAL A 343 -25.19 22.81 3.81
CA VAL A 343 -24.87 22.02 2.62
C VAL A 343 -24.50 22.96 1.47
N VAL A 344 -23.39 22.71 0.82
CA VAL A 344 -22.91 23.46 -0.33
C VAL A 344 -23.28 22.71 -1.61
N PRO A 345 -24.34 23.07 -2.35
CA PRO A 345 -24.70 22.39 -3.60
C PRO A 345 -23.56 22.51 -4.63
N ILE A 346 -23.33 21.45 -5.43
CA ILE A 346 -22.33 21.48 -6.51
C ILE A 346 -22.60 22.62 -7.48
N ARG A 347 -23.86 22.93 -7.77
CA ARG A 347 -24.29 24.01 -8.65
C ARG A 347 -23.72 25.37 -8.22
N THR A 348 -23.69 25.67 -6.93
CA THR A 348 -23.09 26.90 -6.38
C THR A 348 -21.64 27.09 -6.84
N ILE A 349 -20.86 26.01 -6.85
CA ILE A 349 -19.46 26.10 -7.30
C ILE A 349 -19.36 26.14 -8.82
N LEU A 350 -20.21 25.41 -9.54
CA LEU A 350 -20.24 25.42 -11.01
C LEU A 350 -20.62 26.80 -11.56
N GLU A 351 -21.49 27.54 -10.90
CA GLU A 351 -21.92 28.89 -11.25
C GLU A 351 -20.92 30.00 -10.84
N SER A 352 -19.96 29.68 -9.98
CA SER A 352 -18.96 30.65 -9.52
C SER A 352 -18.05 31.13 -10.65
N ASP A 353 -17.63 32.38 -10.55
CA ASP A 353 -16.71 32.98 -11.54
C ASP A 353 -15.37 32.23 -11.61
N VAL A 354 -14.91 31.68 -10.49
CA VAL A 354 -13.68 30.86 -10.45
C VAL A 354 -13.80 29.62 -11.33
N MET A 355 -14.94 28.91 -11.30
CA MET A 355 -15.18 27.76 -12.15
C MET A 355 -15.46 28.13 -13.61
N LYS A 356 -16.26 29.18 -13.87
CA LYS A 356 -16.54 29.64 -15.23
C LYS A 356 -15.27 30.07 -15.97
N ASN A 357 -14.35 30.72 -15.26
CA ASN A 357 -13.08 31.20 -15.83
C ASN A 357 -11.99 30.10 -15.89
N ALA A 358 -12.24 28.90 -15.33
CA ALA A 358 -11.30 27.78 -15.36
C ALA A 358 -11.18 27.24 -16.80
N LYS A 359 -9.99 27.39 -17.41
CA LYS A 359 -9.73 26.97 -18.80
C LYS A 359 -9.63 25.45 -18.96
N SER A 360 -9.08 24.76 -17.96
CA SER A 360 -8.86 23.31 -18.02
C SER A 360 -10.18 22.54 -17.97
N LYS A 361 -10.31 21.54 -18.85
CA LYS A 361 -11.47 20.61 -18.89
C LYS A 361 -11.53 19.68 -17.69
N VAL A 362 -10.39 19.44 -17.03
CA VAL A 362 -10.28 18.63 -15.82
C VAL A 362 -10.19 19.48 -14.54
N SER A 363 -10.77 20.70 -14.55
CA SER A 363 -10.98 21.48 -13.34
C SER A 363 -12.11 20.90 -12.51
N VAL A 364 -11.89 20.80 -11.19
CA VAL A 364 -12.78 20.14 -10.23
C VAL A 364 -13.14 21.07 -9.08
N PRO A 365 -14.36 20.99 -8.53
CA PRO A 365 -14.78 21.78 -7.38
C PRO A 365 -14.16 21.18 -6.10
N LEU A 366 -13.56 22.02 -5.27
CA LEU A 366 -13.22 21.64 -3.91
C LEU A 366 -14.38 21.96 -2.95
N GLY A 367 -14.99 23.13 -3.10
CA GLY A 367 -16.07 23.60 -2.23
C GLY A 367 -15.87 25.04 -1.77
N LEU A 368 -16.20 25.37 -0.51
CA LEU A 368 -16.02 26.69 0.10
C LEU A 368 -14.94 26.66 1.17
N ASP A 369 -14.03 27.65 1.19
CA ASP A 369 -13.04 27.79 2.25
C ASP A 369 -13.65 28.35 3.56
N VAL A 370 -12.79 28.58 4.56
CA VAL A 370 -13.22 29.13 5.86
C VAL A 370 -13.73 30.57 5.79
N ALA A 371 -13.45 31.28 4.71
CA ALA A 371 -14.00 32.62 4.42
C ALA A 371 -15.29 32.56 3.59
N GLY A 372 -15.78 31.37 3.23
CA GLY A 372 -16.96 31.19 2.38
C GLY A 372 -16.70 31.41 0.90
N LEU A 373 -15.43 31.48 0.46
CA LEU A 373 -15.04 31.68 -0.92
C LEU A 373 -14.94 30.37 -1.69
N PRO A 374 -15.44 30.29 -2.95
CA PRO A 374 -15.36 29.09 -3.76
C PRO A 374 -13.91 28.73 -4.10
N LYS A 375 -13.56 27.47 -3.90
CA LYS A 375 -12.27 26.87 -4.25
C LYS A 375 -12.44 25.83 -5.35
N VAL A 376 -11.62 25.96 -6.38
CA VAL A 376 -11.55 25.09 -7.54
C VAL A 376 -10.10 24.64 -7.69
N ALA A 377 -9.90 23.40 -8.06
CA ALA A 377 -8.58 22.86 -8.36
C ALA A 377 -8.53 22.37 -9.81
N ASP A 378 -7.32 22.35 -10.37
CA ASP A 378 -7.06 21.87 -11.72
C ASP A 378 -6.20 20.61 -11.63
N ILE A 379 -6.72 19.48 -12.10
CA ILE A 379 -6.01 18.19 -12.04
C ILE A 379 -4.70 18.25 -12.81
N THR A 380 -4.60 19.01 -13.92
CA THR A 380 -3.33 19.15 -14.66
C THR A 380 -2.22 19.82 -13.84
N LYS A 381 -2.61 20.70 -12.91
CA LYS A 381 -1.68 21.37 -11.97
C LYS A 381 -1.37 20.53 -10.76
N MET A 382 -2.34 19.74 -10.28
CA MET A 382 -2.18 18.80 -9.16
C MET A 382 -1.46 17.51 -9.54
N PRO A 383 -1.20 17.23 -10.77
CA PRO A 383 -1.16 16.06 -11.65
C PRO A 383 -1.82 14.79 -11.12
N HIS A 384 -1.65 14.49 -9.87
CA HIS A 384 -2.22 13.33 -9.20
C HIS A 384 -2.67 13.73 -7.80
N VAL A 385 -3.67 13.06 -7.26
CA VAL A 385 -4.22 13.38 -5.95
C VAL A 385 -4.49 12.13 -5.12
N LEU A 386 -4.19 12.22 -3.84
CA LEU A 386 -4.51 11.21 -2.84
C LEU A 386 -5.65 11.74 -1.95
N ILE A 387 -6.74 10.99 -1.85
CA ILE A 387 -7.92 11.34 -1.07
C ILE A 387 -8.15 10.27 0.00
N ALA A 388 -8.17 10.64 1.27
CA ALA A 388 -8.42 9.70 2.34
C ALA A 388 -9.49 10.19 3.32
N GLY A 389 -10.21 9.27 3.96
CA GLY A 389 -11.21 9.58 4.97
C GLY A 389 -12.06 8.38 5.34
N GLN A 390 -12.56 8.36 6.57
CA GLN A 390 -13.42 7.27 7.05
C GLN A 390 -14.79 7.26 6.35
N THR A 391 -15.52 6.17 6.49
CA THR A 391 -16.89 6.03 5.96
C THR A 391 -17.79 7.15 6.49
N GLY A 392 -18.58 7.78 5.60
CA GLY A 392 -19.45 8.91 5.96
C GLY A 392 -18.74 10.26 6.12
N SER A 393 -17.42 10.34 5.91
CA SER A 393 -16.67 11.60 5.98
C SER A 393 -16.92 12.57 4.81
N GLY A 394 -17.39 12.07 3.66
CA GLY A 394 -17.65 12.84 2.44
C GLY A 394 -16.74 12.50 1.25
N LYS A 395 -15.85 11.50 1.39
CA LYS A 395 -14.90 11.05 0.35
C LYS A 395 -15.60 10.72 -0.97
N SER A 396 -16.60 9.84 -0.96
CA SER A 396 -17.31 9.39 -2.16
C SER A 396 -18.10 10.52 -2.82
N ILE A 397 -18.70 11.41 -2.04
CA ILE A 397 -19.40 12.59 -2.56
C ILE A 397 -18.41 13.53 -3.27
N CYS A 398 -17.21 13.72 -2.73
CA CYS A 398 -16.17 14.52 -3.37
C CYS A 398 -15.74 13.90 -4.71
N ILE A 399 -15.52 12.59 -4.77
CA ILE A 399 -15.15 11.88 -6.00
C ILE A 399 -16.28 12.01 -7.04
N ASN A 400 -17.52 11.77 -6.64
CA ASN A 400 -18.70 11.92 -7.51
C ASN A 400 -18.87 13.35 -8.00
N SER A 401 -18.61 14.37 -7.15
CA SER A 401 -18.66 15.76 -7.56
C SER A 401 -17.59 16.12 -8.59
N TRP A 402 -16.39 15.53 -8.47
CA TRP A 402 -15.30 15.73 -9.44
C TRP A 402 -15.61 15.08 -10.78
N ILE A 403 -16.01 13.80 -10.74
CA ILE A 403 -16.42 13.07 -11.96
C ILE A 403 -17.54 13.80 -12.66
N SER A 404 -18.62 14.16 -11.94
CA SER A 404 -19.76 14.86 -12.49
C SER A 404 -19.39 16.24 -13.09
N THR A 405 -18.48 16.97 -12.46
CA THR A 405 -18.00 18.26 -12.99
C THR A 405 -17.20 18.07 -14.28
N ILE A 406 -16.34 17.08 -14.37
CA ILE A 406 -15.59 16.79 -15.60
C ILE A 406 -16.55 16.35 -16.71
N LEU A 407 -17.48 15.44 -16.41
CA LEU A 407 -18.52 15.00 -17.36
C LEU A 407 -19.43 16.13 -17.83
N PHE A 408 -19.68 17.13 -16.98
CA PHE A 408 -20.41 18.35 -17.32
C PHE A 408 -19.65 19.28 -18.26
N ARG A 409 -18.29 19.34 -18.15
CA ARG A 409 -17.44 20.32 -18.81
C ARG A 409 -16.68 19.78 -20.03
N ALA A 410 -16.57 18.48 -20.17
CA ALA A 410 -15.75 17.82 -21.20
C ALA A 410 -16.56 16.82 -22.02
N SER A 411 -16.22 16.70 -23.31
CA SER A 411 -16.69 15.64 -24.19
C SER A 411 -15.82 14.36 -24.02
N PRO A 412 -16.29 13.19 -24.49
CA PRO A 412 -15.48 11.97 -24.50
C PRO A 412 -14.21 12.06 -25.37
N ASP A 413 -14.16 12.99 -26.30
CA ASP A 413 -12.99 13.23 -27.14
C ASP A 413 -11.95 14.14 -26.45
N GLU A 414 -12.34 14.85 -25.36
CA GLU A 414 -11.48 15.69 -24.55
C GLU A 414 -10.98 14.97 -23.28
N VAL A 415 -11.85 14.16 -22.64
CA VAL A 415 -11.51 13.45 -21.39
C VAL A 415 -12.09 12.04 -21.40
N ARG A 416 -11.28 11.07 -21.04
CA ARG A 416 -11.66 9.67 -20.86
C ARG A 416 -11.37 9.21 -19.42
N PHE A 417 -12.13 8.24 -18.95
CA PHE A 417 -11.99 7.69 -17.62
C PHE A 417 -11.64 6.20 -17.62
N ILE A 418 -10.83 5.80 -16.64
CA ILE A 418 -10.72 4.43 -16.14
C ILE A 418 -11.17 4.49 -14.69
N MET A 419 -12.26 3.81 -14.35
CA MET A 419 -12.83 3.81 -13.00
C MET A 419 -12.68 2.45 -12.36
N VAL A 420 -12.29 2.45 -11.08
CA VAL A 420 -12.03 1.25 -10.28
C VAL A 420 -12.86 1.30 -9.01
N ASP A 421 -13.76 0.33 -8.86
CA ASP A 421 -14.68 0.19 -7.73
C ASP A 421 -14.70 -1.27 -7.23
N PRO A 422 -13.73 -1.70 -6.41
CA PRO A 422 -13.67 -3.08 -5.93
C PRO A 422 -14.88 -3.48 -5.08
N LYS A 423 -15.57 -2.51 -4.48
CA LYS A 423 -16.74 -2.72 -3.62
C LYS A 423 -18.06 -2.75 -4.37
N ARG A 424 -18.10 -2.34 -5.65
CA ARG A 424 -19.28 -2.25 -6.50
C ARG A 424 -20.40 -1.34 -5.96
N VAL A 425 -20.04 -0.26 -5.29
CA VAL A 425 -20.99 0.61 -4.59
C VAL A 425 -21.01 2.02 -5.14
N GLU A 426 -19.83 2.62 -5.33
CA GLU A 426 -19.71 4.07 -5.53
C GLU A 426 -19.66 4.48 -7.00
N LEU A 427 -18.94 3.71 -7.86
CA LEU A 427 -18.67 4.10 -9.24
C LEU A 427 -19.38 3.20 -10.27
N SER A 428 -19.92 2.07 -9.86
CA SER A 428 -20.55 1.10 -10.76
C SER A 428 -21.74 1.68 -11.55
N GLY A 429 -22.40 2.73 -11.04
CA GLY A 429 -23.47 3.46 -11.70
C GLY A 429 -23.05 4.16 -13.00
N TYR A 430 -21.78 4.51 -13.15
CA TYR A 430 -21.24 5.18 -14.34
C TYR A 430 -21.08 4.26 -15.55
N ASN A 431 -21.28 2.94 -15.42
CA ASN A 431 -21.18 2.02 -16.55
C ASN A 431 -22.09 2.45 -17.71
N GLY A 432 -21.56 2.44 -18.92
CA GLY A 432 -22.29 2.79 -20.15
C GLY A 432 -22.14 4.25 -20.58
N ILE A 433 -21.50 5.14 -19.80
CA ILE A 433 -21.24 6.50 -20.27
C ILE A 433 -20.15 6.51 -21.35
N PRO A 434 -20.23 7.40 -22.35
CA PRO A 434 -19.29 7.43 -23.47
C PRO A 434 -17.85 7.82 -23.09
N HIS A 435 -17.63 8.37 -21.89
CA HIS A 435 -16.32 8.76 -21.41
C HIS A 435 -15.49 7.61 -20.87
N LEU A 436 -16.06 6.43 -20.59
CA LEU A 436 -15.33 5.28 -20.09
C LEU A 436 -14.50 4.62 -21.19
N LEU A 437 -13.24 4.29 -20.90
CA LEU A 437 -12.37 3.48 -21.76
C LEU A 437 -12.62 1.98 -21.58
N THR A 438 -13.12 1.55 -20.43
CA THR A 438 -13.45 0.17 -20.09
C THR A 438 -14.64 0.19 -19.12
N PRO A 439 -15.43 -0.89 -19.00
CA PRO A 439 -16.39 -0.99 -17.90
C PRO A 439 -15.70 -0.73 -16.56
N VAL A 440 -16.44 -0.22 -15.57
CA VAL A 440 -15.88 0.01 -14.23
C VAL A 440 -15.25 -1.29 -13.72
N ILE A 441 -13.97 -1.22 -13.39
CA ILE A 441 -13.16 -2.38 -13.02
C ILE A 441 -13.42 -2.70 -11.55
N VAL A 442 -13.83 -3.93 -11.29
CA VAL A 442 -14.15 -4.40 -9.93
C VAL A 442 -13.18 -5.48 -9.42
N GLU A 443 -12.47 -6.12 -10.34
CA GLU A 443 -11.52 -7.21 -10.02
C GLU A 443 -10.11 -6.67 -9.85
N PRO A 444 -9.43 -6.91 -8.71
CA PRO A 444 -8.09 -6.38 -8.45
C PRO A 444 -7.05 -6.76 -9.51
N GLU A 445 -7.17 -7.96 -10.10
CA GLU A 445 -6.29 -8.43 -11.18
C GLU A 445 -6.38 -7.54 -12.42
N LYS A 446 -7.59 -7.18 -12.82
CA LYS A 446 -7.83 -6.30 -13.96
C LYS A 446 -7.36 -4.87 -13.70
N VAL A 447 -7.34 -4.43 -12.42
CA VAL A 447 -6.81 -3.12 -12.05
C VAL A 447 -5.30 -3.06 -12.29
N VAL A 448 -4.56 -4.10 -11.91
CA VAL A 448 -3.11 -4.17 -12.18
C VAL A 448 -2.85 -4.12 -13.69
N SER A 449 -3.65 -4.85 -14.49
CA SER A 449 -3.58 -4.78 -15.96
C SER A 449 -3.84 -3.37 -16.48
N ALA A 450 -4.86 -2.67 -15.96
CA ALA A 450 -5.21 -1.31 -16.37
C ALA A 450 -4.10 -0.30 -16.02
N LEU A 451 -3.45 -0.45 -14.85
CA LEU A 451 -2.31 0.39 -14.48
C LEU A 451 -1.10 0.13 -15.40
N LYS A 452 -0.80 -1.13 -15.75
CA LYS A 452 0.24 -1.48 -16.73
C LYS A 452 -0.08 -0.90 -18.11
N TRP A 453 -1.34 -1.00 -18.54
CA TRP A 453 -1.79 -0.39 -19.78
C TRP A 453 -1.57 1.14 -19.77
N ALA A 454 -1.89 1.81 -18.66
CA ALA A 454 -1.69 3.25 -18.52
C ALA A 454 -0.21 3.65 -18.63
N VAL A 455 0.71 2.84 -18.09
CA VAL A 455 2.16 3.02 -18.27
C VAL A 455 2.56 2.87 -19.75
N ASN A 456 2.06 1.85 -20.45
CA ASN A 456 2.34 1.65 -21.87
C ASN A 456 1.76 2.79 -22.72
N GLU A 457 0.55 3.26 -22.43
CA GLU A 457 -0.08 4.41 -23.10
C GLU A 457 0.71 5.69 -22.87
N MET A 458 1.21 5.90 -21.65
CA MET A 458 2.11 7.02 -21.32
C MET A 458 3.36 6.98 -22.22
N GLU A 459 4.02 5.83 -22.34
CA GLU A 459 5.22 5.68 -23.19
C GLU A 459 4.89 5.87 -24.67
N ARG A 460 3.74 5.36 -25.12
CA ARG A 460 3.26 5.57 -26.50
C ARG A 460 3.06 7.06 -26.79
N ARG A 461 2.43 7.80 -25.87
CA ARG A 461 2.22 9.24 -26.00
C ARG A 461 3.53 10.03 -26.04
N TYR A 462 4.52 9.63 -25.21
CA TYR A 462 5.85 10.27 -25.25
C TYR A 462 6.55 10.09 -26.60
N LYS A 463 6.50 8.90 -27.20
CA LYS A 463 7.04 8.66 -28.53
C LYS A 463 6.37 9.54 -29.57
N LEU A 464 5.02 9.59 -29.54
CA LEU A 464 4.23 10.41 -30.45
C LEU A 464 4.55 11.90 -30.31
N PHE A 465 4.68 12.42 -29.08
CA PHE A 465 5.04 13.83 -28.85
C PHE A 465 6.46 14.14 -29.31
N THR A 466 7.38 13.22 -29.17
CA THR A 466 8.76 13.38 -29.65
C THR A 466 8.82 13.46 -31.19
N GLU A 467 8.04 12.64 -31.89
CA GLU A 467 7.97 12.63 -33.36
C GLU A 467 7.49 13.96 -33.94
N VAL A 468 6.54 14.63 -33.25
CA VAL A 468 5.98 15.92 -33.71
C VAL A 468 6.59 17.14 -33.01
N GLY A 469 7.55 16.95 -32.10
CA GLY A 469 8.20 18.03 -31.35
C GLY A 469 7.31 18.72 -30.30
N ALA A 470 6.22 18.07 -29.86
CA ALA A 470 5.34 18.58 -28.81
C ALA A 470 5.94 18.32 -27.42
N LYS A 471 5.82 19.29 -26.49
CA LYS A 471 6.31 19.16 -25.11
C LYS A 471 5.31 18.52 -24.15
N ASN A 472 4.04 18.67 -24.43
CA ASN A 472 2.94 18.18 -23.59
C ASN A 472 1.68 17.96 -24.44
N ILE A 473 0.63 17.38 -23.82
CA ILE A 473 -0.65 17.09 -24.48
C ILE A 473 -1.33 18.35 -25.05
N GLU A 474 -1.27 19.48 -24.35
CA GLU A 474 -1.85 20.74 -24.82
C GLU A 474 -1.13 21.23 -26.08
N GLY A 475 0.21 21.19 -26.07
CA GLY A 475 1.03 21.52 -27.23
C GLY A 475 0.74 20.60 -28.42
N TYR A 476 0.57 19.28 -28.19
CA TYR A 476 0.19 18.33 -29.22
C TYR A 476 -1.20 18.61 -29.79
N ASN A 477 -2.19 18.80 -28.93
CA ASN A 477 -3.60 19.03 -29.34
C ASN A 477 -3.81 20.38 -30.06
N ASN A 478 -2.88 21.32 -29.89
CA ASN A 478 -2.90 22.59 -30.60
C ASN A 478 -2.23 22.55 -31.99
N LEU A 479 -1.60 21.42 -32.36
CA LEU A 479 -1.01 21.26 -33.68
C LEU A 479 -2.10 21.01 -34.74
N SER A 480 -2.09 21.76 -35.82
CA SER A 480 -3.00 21.53 -36.95
C SER A 480 -2.62 20.27 -37.72
N GLY A 481 -3.64 19.53 -38.14
CA GLY A 481 -3.45 18.31 -38.96
C GLY A 481 -3.30 17.00 -38.18
N PHE A 482 -3.32 17.05 -36.84
CA PHE A 482 -3.32 15.86 -35.99
C PHE A 482 -4.68 15.73 -35.25
N GLN A 483 -5.07 14.47 -35.01
CA GLN A 483 -6.24 14.20 -34.17
C GLN A 483 -5.87 14.51 -32.71
N SER A 484 -6.68 15.28 -32.01
CA SER A 484 -6.48 15.55 -30.59
C SER A 484 -6.61 14.29 -29.75
N ILE A 485 -5.78 14.21 -28.70
CA ILE A 485 -5.74 13.07 -27.78
C ILE A 485 -6.45 13.48 -26.48
N PRO A 486 -7.37 12.66 -25.93
CA PRO A 486 -8.04 12.98 -24.69
C PRO A 486 -7.12 12.86 -23.48
N PHE A 487 -7.39 13.68 -22.44
CA PHE A 487 -6.89 13.40 -21.10
C PHE A 487 -7.45 12.08 -20.58
N ILE A 488 -6.68 11.35 -19.78
CA ILE A 488 -7.14 10.13 -19.11
C ILE A 488 -7.10 10.35 -17.61
N VAL A 489 -8.25 10.21 -16.96
CA VAL A 489 -8.37 10.28 -15.51
C VAL A 489 -8.66 8.88 -14.96
N ILE A 490 -7.73 8.36 -14.17
CA ILE A 490 -7.84 7.05 -13.53
C ILE A 490 -8.32 7.28 -12.10
N VAL A 491 -9.52 6.84 -11.78
CA VAL A 491 -10.15 7.01 -10.47
C VAL A 491 -10.20 5.66 -9.76
N ILE A 492 -9.57 5.59 -8.59
CA ILE A 492 -9.57 4.39 -7.72
C ILE A 492 -10.28 4.74 -6.41
N ASP A 493 -11.47 4.19 -6.16
CA ASP A 493 -12.27 4.49 -4.95
C ASP A 493 -11.65 3.90 -3.68
N GLU A 494 -11.07 2.69 -3.76
CA GLU A 494 -10.47 2.05 -2.60
C GLU A 494 -9.12 1.42 -2.95
N LEU A 495 -8.05 2.19 -2.75
CA LEU A 495 -6.67 1.75 -3.02
C LEU A 495 -6.28 0.55 -2.12
N ALA A 496 -6.84 0.48 -0.89
CA ALA A 496 -6.49 -0.58 0.05
C ALA A 496 -6.75 -1.99 -0.49
N GLU A 497 -7.88 -2.20 -1.19
CA GLU A 497 -8.24 -3.51 -1.71
C GLU A 497 -7.25 -3.99 -2.80
N ILE A 498 -6.71 -3.06 -3.57
CA ILE A 498 -5.76 -3.36 -4.65
C ILE A 498 -4.35 -3.58 -4.08
N MET A 499 -3.95 -2.77 -3.10
CA MET A 499 -2.67 -2.90 -2.40
C MET A 499 -2.58 -4.20 -1.60
N LEU A 500 -3.71 -4.77 -1.14
CA LEU A 500 -3.73 -6.07 -0.48
C LEU A 500 -3.53 -7.23 -1.47
N PHE A 501 -3.90 -7.06 -2.73
CA PHE A 501 -3.77 -8.08 -3.77
C PHE A 501 -2.34 -8.20 -4.32
N SER A 502 -1.77 -7.10 -4.81
CA SER A 502 -0.43 -7.07 -5.41
C SER A 502 0.31 -5.76 -5.07
N PRO A 503 0.79 -5.59 -3.82
CA PRO A 503 1.31 -4.31 -3.34
C PRO A 503 2.49 -3.80 -4.17
N ALA A 504 3.45 -4.66 -4.51
CA ALA A 504 4.66 -4.24 -5.22
C ALA A 504 4.38 -3.76 -6.66
N GLU A 505 3.54 -4.50 -7.41
CA GLU A 505 3.20 -4.12 -8.79
C GLU A 505 2.33 -2.87 -8.85
N VAL A 506 1.38 -2.75 -7.90
CA VAL A 506 0.49 -1.58 -7.81
C VAL A 506 1.30 -0.33 -7.45
N GLU A 507 2.16 -0.42 -6.43
CA GLU A 507 3.02 0.69 -6.01
C GLU A 507 3.95 1.14 -7.14
N ASP A 508 4.62 0.22 -7.81
CA ASP A 508 5.54 0.52 -8.92
C ASP A 508 4.83 1.24 -10.07
N ASN A 509 3.70 0.71 -10.53
CA ASN A 509 2.93 1.33 -11.62
C ASN A 509 2.38 2.70 -11.24
N ILE A 510 1.82 2.86 -10.01
CA ILE A 510 1.35 4.16 -9.52
C ILE A 510 2.50 5.17 -9.46
N CYS A 511 3.65 4.77 -8.91
CA CYS A 511 4.82 5.64 -8.82
C CYS A 511 5.32 6.05 -10.20
N ARG A 512 5.39 5.11 -11.16
CA ARG A 512 5.82 5.38 -12.52
C ARG A 512 4.89 6.35 -13.25
N ILE A 513 3.58 6.16 -13.15
CA ILE A 513 2.59 7.11 -13.67
C ILE A 513 2.73 8.46 -12.99
N ALA A 514 2.84 8.49 -11.65
CA ALA A 514 2.92 9.73 -10.89
C ALA A 514 4.17 10.57 -11.21
N GLN A 515 5.29 9.92 -11.55
CA GLN A 515 6.55 10.58 -11.92
C GLN A 515 6.53 11.17 -13.32
N MET A 516 5.88 10.50 -14.28
CA MET A 516 6.08 10.81 -15.69
C MET A 516 4.80 11.22 -16.44
N ALA A 517 3.61 10.83 -15.97
CA ALA A 517 2.40 10.94 -16.80
C ALA A 517 1.80 12.36 -16.91
N ARG A 518 2.26 13.34 -16.12
CA ARG A 518 1.76 14.72 -16.12
C ARG A 518 1.75 15.35 -17.51
N ALA A 519 2.86 15.27 -18.23
CA ALA A 519 3.00 15.92 -19.54
C ALA A 519 2.14 15.26 -20.63
N VAL A 520 1.83 13.98 -20.49
CA VAL A 520 1.04 13.22 -21.46
C VAL A 520 -0.46 13.19 -21.14
N GLY A 521 -0.89 13.89 -20.08
CA GLY A 521 -2.31 14.03 -19.74
C GLY A 521 -2.96 12.78 -19.15
N ILE A 522 -2.20 11.96 -18.39
CA ILE A 522 -2.75 10.82 -17.63
C ILE A 522 -2.64 11.15 -16.15
N HIS A 523 -3.76 11.12 -15.45
CA HIS A 523 -3.90 11.59 -14.07
C HIS A 523 -4.50 10.54 -13.17
N LEU A 524 -4.01 10.47 -11.91
CA LEU A 524 -4.48 9.55 -10.88
C LEU A 524 -5.30 10.29 -9.83
N VAL A 525 -6.48 9.77 -9.52
CA VAL A 525 -7.29 10.13 -8.35
C VAL A 525 -7.39 8.87 -7.48
N LEU A 526 -6.51 8.80 -6.47
CA LEU A 526 -6.41 7.63 -5.59
C LEU A 526 -7.15 7.90 -4.30
N ALA A 527 -8.12 7.06 -3.97
CA ALA A 527 -8.86 7.21 -2.74
C ALA A 527 -8.78 5.96 -1.84
N THR A 528 -8.91 6.17 -0.53
CA THR A 528 -8.97 5.07 0.45
C THR A 528 -9.73 5.46 1.71
N GLN A 529 -10.43 4.50 2.30
CA GLN A 529 -11.05 4.62 3.62
C GLN A 529 -10.13 4.09 4.73
N ARG A 530 -8.99 3.46 4.38
CA ARG A 530 -8.03 2.87 5.31
C ARG A 530 -6.67 3.56 5.21
N PRO A 531 -6.49 4.73 5.84
CA PRO A 531 -5.23 5.48 5.77
C PRO A 531 -4.15 4.83 6.65
N SER A 532 -3.58 3.72 6.22
CA SER A 532 -2.46 3.04 6.88
C SER A 532 -1.17 3.18 6.07
N VAL A 533 -0.02 3.04 6.73
CA VAL A 533 1.31 3.16 6.11
C VAL A 533 1.54 2.12 5.00
N ASN A 534 0.90 0.94 5.14
CA ASN A 534 0.99 -0.12 4.14
C ASN A 534 0.18 0.16 2.86
N ILE A 535 -0.77 1.09 2.92
CA ILE A 535 -1.61 1.49 1.79
C ILE A 535 -1.07 2.81 1.19
N ILE A 536 -0.84 3.80 2.05
CA ILE A 536 -0.27 5.10 1.68
C ILE A 536 1.21 5.05 2.03
N THR A 537 1.99 4.44 1.16
CA THR A 537 3.41 4.23 1.38
C THR A 537 4.22 5.52 1.23
N GLY A 538 5.47 5.49 1.70
CA GLY A 538 6.39 6.62 1.53
C GLY A 538 6.66 6.95 0.06
N LEU A 539 6.70 5.94 -0.82
CA LEU A 539 6.92 6.12 -2.26
C LEU A 539 5.72 6.78 -2.94
N ILE A 540 4.49 6.35 -2.62
CA ILE A 540 3.26 6.98 -3.13
C ILE A 540 3.21 8.45 -2.68
N LYS A 541 3.48 8.74 -1.39
CA LYS A 541 3.47 10.11 -0.86
C LYS A 541 4.54 11.02 -1.49
N ALA A 542 5.72 10.49 -1.78
CA ALA A 542 6.79 11.24 -2.42
C ALA A 542 6.46 11.67 -3.85
N ASN A 543 5.64 10.89 -4.57
CA ASN A 543 5.29 11.14 -5.95
C ASN A 543 3.92 11.82 -6.13
N ILE A 544 3.05 11.79 -5.10
CA ILE A 544 1.74 12.44 -5.10
C ILE A 544 1.71 13.48 -3.98
N PRO A 545 2.13 14.73 -4.27
CA PRO A 545 2.20 15.79 -3.26
C PRO A 545 0.83 16.36 -2.88
N THR A 546 -0.15 16.30 -3.79
CA THR A 546 -1.50 16.81 -3.55
C THR A 546 -2.31 15.81 -2.72
N ARG A 547 -2.81 16.26 -1.58
CA ARG A 547 -3.50 15.39 -0.64
C ARG A 547 -4.76 16.04 -0.10
N ILE A 548 -5.79 15.23 0.04
CA ILE A 548 -7.05 15.59 0.66
C ILE A 548 -7.33 14.60 1.78
N ALA A 549 -7.50 15.09 2.99
CA ALA A 549 -7.96 14.30 4.12
C ALA A 549 -9.32 14.80 4.59
N PHE A 550 -10.32 13.94 4.51
CA PHE A 550 -11.57 14.06 5.24
C PHE A 550 -11.38 13.61 6.68
N ALA A 551 -12.45 13.63 7.48
CA ALA A 551 -12.40 13.18 8.87
C ALA A 551 -11.85 11.74 8.95
N VAL A 552 -10.89 11.54 9.85
CA VAL A 552 -10.24 10.25 10.16
C VAL A 552 -10.38 9.93 11.63
N ALA A 553 -10.18 8.66 12.01
CA ALA A 553 -10.40 8.18 13.36
C ALA A 553 -9.33 8.66 14.37
N SER A 554 -8.10 8.85 13.92
CA SER A 554 -6.97 9.16 14.80
C SER A 554 -6.03 10.21 14.24
N MET A 555 -5.25 10.85 15.12
CA MET A 555 -4.15 11.72 14.75
C MET A 555 -3.07 10.97 13.94
N THR A 556 -2.90 9.68 14.18
CA THR A 556 -1.96 8.84 13.42
C THR A 556 -2.41 8.74 11.96
N ASP A 557 -3.70 8.51 11.71
CA ASP A 557 -4.26 8.45 10.36
C ASP A 557 -4.11 9.78 9.63
N SER A 558 -4.32 10.91 10.34
CA SER A 558 -4.08 12.25 9.81
C SER A 558 -2.63 12.42 9.34
N ARG A 559 -1.66 11.96 10.16
CA ARG A 559 -0.24 12.01 9.80
C ARG A 559 0.12 11.09 8.66
N VAL A 560 -0.52 9.93 8.52
CA VAL A 560 -0.29 9.05 7.38
C VAL A 560 -0.67 9.74 6.07
N VAL A 561 -1.77 10.50 6.05
CA VAL A 561 -2.25 11.19 4.84
C VAL A 561 -1.51 12.51 4.61
N LEU A 562 -1.51 13.39 5.63
CA LEU A 562 -1.11 14.80 5.49
C LEU A 562 0.30 15.10 6.01
N ASP A 563 0.99 14.13 6.63
CA ASP A 563 2.21 14.30 7.43
C ASP A 563 2.04 15.24 8.65
N THR A 564 0.82 15.74 8.89
CA THR A 564 0.47 16.64 10.00
C THR A 564 -0.81 16.18 10.71
N PRO A 565 -1.00 16.50 11.99
CA PRO A 565 -2.28 16.29 12.67
C PRO A 565 -3.33 17.29 12.19
N GLY A 566 -4.61 16.99 12.42
CA GLY A 566 -5.72 17.92 12.18
C GLY A 566 -6.94 17.31 11.53
N ALA A 567 -6.79 16.26 10.70
CA ALA A 567 -7.92 15.62 10.05
C ALA A 567 -8.80 14.82 11.04
N GLU A 568 -8.28 14.44 12.21
CA GLU A 568 -9.04 13.85 13.31
C GLU A 568 -10.00 14.84 14.00
N LYS A 569 -9.83 16.14 13.73
CA LYS A 569 -10.68 17.22 14.28
C LYS A 569 -11.72 17.72 13.28
N LEU A 570 -11.82 17.10 12.12
CA LEU A 570 -12.80 17.44 11.10
C LEU A 570 -14.19 16.91 11.47
N LEU A 571 -15.22 17.62 11.02
CA LEU A 571 -16.62 17.36 11.40
C LEU A 571 -17.27 16.24 10.58
N GLY A 572 -16.59 15.73 9.52
CA GLY A 572 -17.20 14.83 8.54
C GLY A 572 -18.13 15.55 7.56
N ARG A 573 -18.94 14.81 6.84
CA ARG A 573 -19.92 15.35 5.86
C ARG A 573 -19.35 16.37 4.88
N GLY A 574 -18.15 16.08 4.35
CA GLY A 574 -17.49 16.93 3.37
C GLY A 574 -16.50 17.94 3.94
N ASP A 575 -16.35 18.06 5.26
CA ASP A 575 -15.31 18.87 5.88
C ASP A 575 -13.94 18.21 5.66
N MET A 576 -13.01 18.92 5.02
CA MET A 576 -11.72 18.35 4.60
C MET A 576 -10.55 19.31 4.79
N LEU A 577 -9.37 18.74 4.87
CA LEU A 577 -8.08 19.44 4.77
C LEU A 577 -7.44 19.12 3.42
N TYR A 578 -7.13 20.15 2.67
CA TYR A 578 -6.52 20.09 1.33
C TYR A 578 -5.10 20.64 1.35
N ILE A 579 -4.13 19.87 0.90
CA ILE A 579 -2.74 20.31 0.65
C ILE A 579 -2.54 20.41 -0.87
N PRO A 580 -2.47 21.61 -1.44
CA PRO A 580 -2.10 21.81 -2.82
C PRO A 580 -0.59 21.54 -3.02
N PRO A 581 -0.12 21.34 -4.27
CA PRO A 581 1.28 20.99 -4.53
C PRO A 581 2.28 22.11 -4.20
N ASP A 582 1.82 23.34 -4.13
CA ASP A 582 2.60 24.57 -3.90
C ASP A 582 2.60 25.07 -2.44
N LEU A 583 1.78 24.46 -1.57
CA LEU A 583 1.69 24.84 -0.16
C LEU A 583 2.08 23.67 0.75
N ALA A 584 2.86 23.97 1.78
CA ALA A 584 3.24 23.00 2.79
C ALA A 584 2.19 22.80 3.90
N LYS A 585 1.22 23.73 4.04
CA LYS A 585 0.19 23.66 5.08
C LYS A 585 -1.17 23.32 4.45
N PRO A 586 -1.98 22.50 5.13
CA PRO A 586 -3.32 22.20 4.66
C PRO A 586 -4.25 23.39 4.82
N VAL A 587 -5.14 23.56 3.83
CA VAL A 587 -6.25 24.54 3.86
C VAL A 587 -7.53 23.78 4.16
N ARG A 588 -8.35 24.30 5.09
CA ARG A 588 -9.67 23.71 5.39
C ARG A 588 -10.71 24.17 4.36
N VAL A 589 -11.45 23.21 3.83
CA VAL A 589 -12.49 23.43 2.83
C VAL A 589 -13.71 22.58 3.19
N GLN A 590 -14.90 23.18 3.09
CA GLN A 590 -16.16 22.43 3.12
C GLN A 590 -16.48 21.97 1.70
N GLY A 591 -16.42 20.66 1.45
CA GLY A 591 -16.70 20.05 0.18
C GLY A 591 -18.12 20.31 -0.32
N CYS A 592 -18.27 20.40 -1.63
CA CYS A 592 -19.59 20.50 -2.25
C CYS A 592 -20.32 19.15 -2.19
N PHE A 593 -21.64 19.21 -2.22
CA PHE A 593 -22.55 18.07 -2.18
C PHE A 593 -23.21 17.88 -3.56
N ILE A 594 -23.28 16.64 -3.97
CA ILE A 594 -24.07 16.17 -5.09
C ILE A 594 -24.90 14.97 -4.64
N SER A 595 -26.16 14.91 -5.02
CA SER A 595 -27.03 13.77 -4.70
C SER A 595 -26.96 12.69 -5.78
N ASP A 596 -27.27 11.44 -5.41
CA ASP A 596 -27.35 10.32 -6.36
C ASP A 596 -28.34 10.59 -7.50
N LYS A 597 -29.42 11.33 -7.23
CA LYS A 597 -30.41 11.72 -8.24
C LYS A 597 -29.82 12.63 -9.30
N GLU A 598 -28.97 13.60 -8.91
CA GLU A 598 -28.29 14.51 -9.83
C GLU A 598 -27.26 13.76 -10.66
N VAL A 599 -26.49 12.86 -10.04
CA VAL A 599 -25.52 12.00 -10.73
C VAL A 599 -26.23 11.14 -11.76
N ASN A 600 -27.35 10.50 -11.41
CA ASN A 600 -28.11 9.65 -12.34
C ASN A 600 -28.70 10.45 -13.49
N ARG A 601 -29.27 11.65 -13.23
CA ARG A 601 -29.75 12.54 -14.31
C ARG A 601 -28.64 12.89 -15.31
N LEU A 602 -27.45 13.16 -14.82
CA LEU A 602 -26.29 13.45 -15.69
C LEU A 602 -25.88 12.21 -16.49
N ILE A 603 -25.79 11.04 -15.85
CA ILE A 603 -25.44 9.77 -16.50
C ILE A 603 -26.46 9.43 -17.60
N ASP A 604 -27.75 9.53 -17.31
CA ASP A 604 -28.81 9.24 -18.27
C ASP A 604 -28.73 10.19 -19.48
N PHE A 605 -28.52 11.48 -19.24
CA PHE A 605 -28.31 12.46 -20.30
C PHE A 605 -27.12 12.08 -21.21
N LEU A 606 -26.00 11.67 -20.64
CA LEU A 606 -24.80 11.31 -21.41
C LEU A 606 -25.00 10.03 -22.22
N LYS A 607 -25.70 9.04 -21.67
CA LYS A 607 -26.01 7.77 -22.36
C LYS A 607 -26.96 7.95 -23.57
N THR A 608 -27.81 8.99 -23.56
CA THR A 608 -28.64 9.31 -24.73
C THR A 608 -27.88 9.86 -25.91
N GLN A 609 -26.70 10.44 -25.70
CA GLN A 609 -25.92 11.08 -26.77
C GLN A 609 -25.05 10.09 -27.54
N ARG A 610 -24.34 9.21 -26.82
CA ARG A 610 -23.39 8.26 -27.43
C ARG A 610 -23.23 7.03 -26.53
N THR A 611 -23.15 5.86 -27.11
CA THR A 611 -22.81 4.62 -26.40
C THR A 611 -21.33 4.58 -26.08
N GLY A 612 -20.96 3.99 -24.94
CA GLY A 612 -19.56 3.81 -24.55
C GLY A 612 -18.85 2.81 -25.49
N GLU A 613 -17.70 3.21 -26.01
CA GLU A 613 -16.80 2.35 -26.75
C GLU A 613 -15.70 1.87 -25.82
N TYR A 614 -15.65 0.58 -25.55
CA TYR A 614 -14.69 0.00 -24.61
C TYR A 614 -13.48 -0.57 -25.33
N ASN A 615 -12.29 -0.43 -24.73
CA ASN A 615 -11.05 -1.06 -25.16
C ASN A 615 -10.73 -2.24 -24.26
N ASP A 616 -10.92 -3.44 -24.77
CA ASP A 616 -10.68 -4.70 -24.05
C ASP A 616 -9.20 -4.93 -23.70
N GLU A 617 -8.25 -4.31 -24.38
CA GLU A 617 -6.82 -4.46 -24.13
C GLU A 617 -6.43 -3.97 -22.73
N ILE A 618 -7.18 -3.00 -22.17
CA ILE A 618 -6.92 -2.40 -20.86
C ILE A 618 -6.92 -3.45 -19.75
N THR A 619 -7.76 -4.47 -19.85
CA THR A 619 -7.98 -5.47 -18.80
C THR A 619 -7.37 -6.84 -19.11
N ARG A 620 -6.70 -7.02 -20.26
CA ARG A 620 -6.15 -8.32 -20.72
C ARG A 620 -4.65 -8.50 -20.51
N LEU A 621 -3.92 -7.48 -20.06
CA LEU A 621 -2.46 -7.60 -19.87
C LEU A 621 -2.13 -8.63 -18.77
N PRO A 622 -1.14 -9.51 -18.98
CA PRO A 622 -0.81 -10.55 -18.01
C PRO A 622 -0.29 -9.94 -16.71
N VAL A 623 -0.84 -10.43 -15.59
CA VAL A 623 -0.44 -10.06 -14.22
C VAL A 623 0.41 -11.19 -13.66
N ASN A 624 1.62 -10.90 -13.19
CA ASN A 624 2.46 -11.86 -12.48
C ASN A 624 1.94 -12.07 -11.06
N SER A 625 0.88 -12.87 -10.90
CA SER A 625 0.36 -13.24 -9.58
C SER A 625 1.27 -14.28 -8.93
N PRO A 626 1.77 -14.05 -7.69
CA PRO A 626 2.56 -15.06 -6.97
C PRO A 626 1.75 -16.30 -6.59
N ASN A 627 0.44 -16.31 -6.79
CA ASN A 627 -0.49 -17.39 -6.41
C ASN A 627 -1.13 -18.16 -7.59
N SER A 628 -0.72 -17.94 -8.84
CA SER A 628 -1.20 -18.75 -9.97
C SER A 628 -0.39 -20.04 -10.15
N SER A 629 -0.12 -20.75 -9.06
CA SER A 629 0.20 -22.17 -9.15
C SER A 629 -1.12 -22.94 -9.06
N SER A 630 -1.59 -23.41 -10.21
CA SER A 630 -2.71 -24.34 -10.39
C SER A 630 -4.13 -23.72 -10.39
N LYS A 631 -4.60 -23.28 -11.56
CA LYS A 631 -5.85 -23.81 -12.17
C LYS A 631 -6.19 -23.06 -13.45
N ASN A 632 -6.50 -23.84 -14.44
CA ASN A 632 -7.14 -23.50 -15.73
C ASN A 632 -6.25 -22.84 -16.79
N ILE A 633 -5.41 -23.66 -17.39
CA ILE A 633 -5.08 -23.51 -18.80
C ILE A 633 -6.31 -24.07 -19.53
N MET A 634 -7.19 -23.20 -20.00
CA MET A 634 -8.01 -23.55 -21.15
C MET A 634 -7.11 -23.52 -22.36
N VAL A 635 -6.95 -24.66 -22.96
CA VAL A 635 -6.27 -24.92 -24.21
C VAL A 635 -6.93 -24.06 -25.29
N SER A 636 -6.19 -23.08 -25.79
CA SER A 636 -6.36 -22.62 -27.16
C SER A 636 -5.16 -23.16 -27.94
N ASP A 637 -5.43 -24.06 -28.87
CA ASP A 637 -4.49 -24.54 -29.87
C ASP A 637 -3.88 -23.35 -30.63
N GLY A 638 -2.60 -23.09 -30.40
CA GLY A 638 -1.80 -22.09 -31.08
C GLY A 638 -0.42 -22.04 -30.44
N GLU A 639 0.56 -22.62 -31.11
CA GLU A 639 1.98 -22.80 -30.77
C GLU A 639 2.59 -21.60 -30.02
N ASP A 640 2.65 -21.66 -28.70
CA ASP A 640 3.46 -20.73 -27.87
C ASP A 640 4.71 -21.51 -27.41
N ARG A 641 5.65 -21.77 -28.35
CA ARG A 641 6.95 -22.34 -28.05
C ARG A 641 7.89 -21.24 -27.53
N ASP A 642 8.71 -21.55 -26.54
CA ASP A 642 9.74 -20.60 -26.10
C ASP A 642 10.64 -20.22 -27.30
N VAL A 643 10.94 -18.91 -27.40
CA VAL A 643 11.80 -18.37 -28.50
C VAL A 643 13.12 -19.11 -28.65
N MET A 644 13.61 -19.76 -27.57
CA MET A 644 14.85 -20.55 -27.57
C MET A 644 14.64 -22.04 -27.86
N PHE A 645 13.43 -22.45 -28.25
CA PHE A 645 13.12 -23.86 -28.54
C PHE A 645 13.95 -24.45 -29.66
N ASP A 646 14.05 -23.73 -30.78
CA ASP A 646 14.84 -24.17 -31.95
C ASP A 646 16.35 -24.16 -31.69
N ASP A 647 16.84 -23.18 -30.94
CA ASP A 647 18.25 -23.13 -30.54
C ASP A 647 18.60 -24.21 -29.52
N ALA A 648 17.65 -24.62 -28.70
CA ALA A 648 17.80 -25.75 -27.79
C ALA A 648 17.87 -27.08 -28.54
N ILE A 649 17.11 -27.26 -29.63
CA ILE A 649 17.21 -28.44 -30.51
C ILE A 649 18.59 -28.52 -31.14
N LYS A 650 19.09 -27.42 -31.74
CA LYS A 650 20.44 -27.37 -32.36
C LYS A 650 21.52 -27.72 -31.33
N LEU A 651 21.42 -27.15 -30.11
CA LEU A 651 22.37 -27.40 -29.03
C LEU A 651 22.38 -28.88 -28.62
N ILE A 652 21.21 -29.53 -28.55
CA ILE A 652 21.10 -30.96 -28.22
C ILE A 652 21.66 -31.82 -29.32
N GLN A 653 21.41 -31.49 -30.59
CA GLN A 653 21.96 -32.19 -31.75
C GLN A 653 23.49 -32.09 -31.83
N GLU A 654 24.05 -30.89 -31.53
CA GLU A 654 25.51 -30.67 -31.53
C GLU A 654 26.23 -31.38 -30.37
N THR A 655 25.59 -31.41 -29.18
CA THR A 655 26.27 -31.84 -27.96
C THR A 655 25.93 -33.27 -27.52
N GLY A 656 24.88 -33.86 -28.09
CA GLY A 656 24.40 -35.19 -27.70
C GLY A 656 23.92 -35.28 -26.25
N LYS A 657 23.56 -34.16 -25.64
CA LYS A 657 23.13 -34.11 -24.23
C LYS A 657 21.98 -33.15 -23.99
N ALA A 658 20.90 -33.62 -23.38
CA ALA A 658 19.74 -32.82 -23.02
C ALA A 658 19.71 -32.59 -21.51
N SER A 659 20.27 -31.47 -21.01
CA SER A 659 20.25 -31.12 -19.58
C SER A 659 20.06 -29.63 -19.34
N ALA A 660 19.33 -29.26 -18.26
CA ALA A 660 19.09 -27.89 -17.88
C ALA A 660 20.39 -27.11 -17.64
N SER A 661 21.40 -27.73 -17.06
CA SER A 661 22.71 -27.09 -16.82
C SER A 661 23.52 -26.83 -18.10
N LEU A 662 23.33 -27.60 -19.16
CA LEU A 662 23.92 -27.33 -20.47
C LEU A 662 23.23 -26.13 -21.13
N MET A 663 21.90 -26.08 -21.11
CA MET A 663 21.13 -24.96 -21.65
C MET A 663 21.41 -23.64 -20.91
N GLN A 664 21.53 -23.68 -19.57
CA GLN A 664 21.96 -22.52 -18.82
C GLN A 664 23.29 -21.95 -19.26
N ARG A 665 24.29 -22.81 -19.47
CA ARG A 665 25.65 -22.37 -19.84
C ARG A 665 25.78 -21.92 -21.29
N ARG A 666 25.12 -22.56 -22.20
CA ARG A 666 25.27 -22.31 -23.67
C ARG A 666 24.28 -21.28 -24.18
N LEU A 667 23.01 -21.36 -23.74
CA LEU A 667 21.95 -20.44 -24.16
C LEU A 667 21.74 -19.27 -23.18
N LYS A 668 22.54 -19.19 -22.11
CA LYS A 668 22.46 -18.13 -21.05
C LYS A 668 21.06 -18.00 -20.45
N LEU A 669 20.33 -19.10 -20.29
CA LEU A 669 18.99 -19.16 -19.72
C LEU A 669 19.07 -19.29 -18.19
N GLY A 670 18.07 -18.73 -17.47
CA GLY A 670 17.87 -19.06 -16.06
C GLY A 670 17.41 -20.50 -15.86
N TYR A 671 17.71 -21.12 -14.70
CA TYR A 671 17.39 -22.53 -14.43
C TYR A 671 15.91 -22.89 -14.68
N ALA A 672 14.99 -22.04 -14.22
CA ALA A 672 13.55 -22.26 -14.40
C ALA A 672 13.12 -22.22 -15.88
N ARG A 673 13.73 -21.35 -16.71
CA ARG A 673 13.45 -21.26 -18.14
C ARG A 673 14.09 -22.44 -18.91
N ALA A 674 15.30 -22.83 -18.56
CA ALA A 674 15.97 -24.00 -19.14
C ALA A 674 15.22 -25.32 -18.86
N ALA A 675 14.64 -25.46 -17.65
CA ALA A 675 13.79 -26.59 -17.31
C ALA A 675 12.49 -26.60 -18.13
N ARG A 676 11.85 -25.43 -18.31
CA ARG A 676 10.63 -25.30 -19.14
C ARG A 676 10.87 -25.65 -20.60
N VAL A 677 11.96 -25.16 -21.20
CA VAL A 677 12.33 -25.51 -22.56
C VAL A 677 12.57 -27.02 -22.73
N LEU A 678 13.16 -27.68 -21.70
CA LEU A 678 13.30 -29.14 -21.72
C LEU A 678 11.96 -29.88 -21.62
N ASP A 679 11.00 -29.35 -20.88
CA ASP A 679 9.66 -29.91 -20.75
C ASP A 679 8.85 -29.72 -22.07
N GLU A 680 9.07 -28.60 -22.77
CA GLU A 680 8.51 -28.38 -24.11
C GLU A 680 9.12 -29.34 -25.15
N LEU A 681 10.43 -29.60 -25.07
CA LEU A 681 11.10 -30.59 -25.91
C LEU A 681 10.64 -32.03 -25.64
N GLU A 682 10.32 -32.35 -24.39
CA GLU A 682 9.69 -33.63 -24.02
C GLU A 682 8.29 -33.77 -24.59
N LYS A 683 7.46 -32.73 -24.50
CA LYS A 683 6.11 -32.68 -25.08
C LYS A 683 6.16 -32.82 -26.63
N ALA A 684 7.21 -32.28 -27.26
CA ALA A 684 7.44 -32.40 -28.67
C ALA A 684 8.04 -33.75 -29.09
N GLY A 685 8.32 -34.68 -28.16
CA GLY A 685 8.88 -36.00 -28.43
C GLY A 685 10.36 -35.98 -28.83
N ILE A 686 11.07 -34.90 -28.54
CA ILE A 686 12.47 -34.69 -28.90
C ILE A 686 13.42 -35.30 -27.86
N VAL A 687 13.01 -35.20 -26.58
CA VAL A 687 13.74 -35.77 -25.44
C VAL A 687 12.82 -36.63 -24.58
N GLY A 688 13.38 -37.60 -23.89
CA GLY A 688 12.67 -38.48 -22.98
C GLY A 688 12.34 -37.83 -21.66
N PRO A 689 11.55 -38.54 -20.79
CA PRO A 689 11.09 -38.02 -19.51
C PRO A 689 12.23 -37.80 -18.51
N VAL A 690 11.94 -36.98 -17.47
CA VAL A 690 12.89 -36.63 -16.42
C VAL A 690 13.38 -37.88 -15.67
N ASN A 691 14.67 -38.14 -15.69
CA ASN A 691 15.30 -39.24 -14.95
C ASN A 691 16.26 -38.71 -13.88
N GLY A 692 15.70 -38.17 -12.80
CA GLY A 692 16.45 -37.61 -11.66
C GLY A 692 17.34 -36.41 -12.05
N ALA A 693 18.62 -36.44 -11.65
CA ALA A 693 19.60 -35.39 -11.94
C ALA A 693 20.42 -35.64 -13.22
N LYS A 694 20.14 -36.71 -13.97
CA LYS A 694 20.86 -37.07 -15.20
C LYS A 694 20.30 -36.31 -16.40
N ALA A 695 21.11 -36.18 -17.47
CA ALA A 695 20.65 -35.65 -18.74
C ALA A 695 19.52 -36.55 -19.29
N ARG A 696 18.49 -35.94 -19.92
CA ARG A 696 17.38 -36.68 -20.53
C ARG A 696 17.85 -37.42 -21.78
N GLU A 697 17.24 -38.52 -22.08
CA GLU A 697 17.53 -39.32 -23.29
C GLU A 697 17.04 -38.55 -24.52
N ILE A 698 17.80 -38.63 -25.64
CA ILE A 698 17.49 -37.96 -26.89
C ILE A 698 16.77 -38.97 -27.79
N LEU A 699 15.55 -38.60 -28.23
CA LEU A 699 14.69 -39.49 -29.02
C LEU A 699 14.76 -39.22 -30.54
N ILE A 700 15.49 -38.19 -30.97
CA ILE A 700 15.68 -37.85 -32.39
C ILE A 700 16.92 -38.54 -32.94
N ASP A 701 16.79 -39.23 -34.07
CA ASP A 701 17.85 -39.89 -34.81
C ASP A 701 18.85 -38.88 -35.37
N HIS A 702 20.15 -39.14 -35.24
CA HIS A 702 21.26 -38.34 -35.74
C HIS A 702 21.39 -38.45 -37.27
N ARG A 703 20.43 -37.99 -38.05
CA ARG A 703 20.60 -37.85 -39.53
C ARG A 703 20.72 -36.37 -39.88
N SER A 704 21.93 -36.01 -40.34
CA SER A 704 22.24 -34.72 -40.96
C SER A 704 21.35 -34.47 -42.19
N PRO A 705 20.90 -33.25 -42.46
CA PRO A 705 20.16 -32.92 -43.69
C PRO A 705 21.10 -32.70 -44.91
N SER A 706 21.94 -33.67 -45.25
CA SER A 706 22.83 -33.55 -46.41
C SER A 706 22.79 -34.74 -47.40
N ASP A 707 21.79 -35.65 -47.33
CA ASP A 707 21.66 -36.74 -48.28
C ASP A 707 20.21 -36.91 -48.84
N ASN A 708 19.72 -35.87 -49.50
CA ASN A 708 18.57 -36.00 -50.40
C ASN A 708 18.83 -35.17 -51.68
N ASN A 709 19.82 -35.56 -52.43
CA ASN A 709 19.89 -35.32 -53.86
C ASN A 709 20.77 -36.45 -54.48
N LEU A 710 20.11 -37.56 -54.89
CA LEU A 710 20.54 -38.53 -55.92
C LEU A 710 19.60 -39.75 -55.82
N GLU A 711 18.45 -39.67 -56.47
CA GLU A 711 17.88 -40.65 -57.41
C GLU A 711 16.51 -40.17 -57.89
#